data_6e47766e6cdf48537ad8b0a5cd5d563b
#
_entry.id   6e47766e6cdf48537ad8b0a5cd5d563b
#
_cell.length_a   1.000
_cell.length_b   1.000
_cell.length_c   1.000
_cell.angle_alpha   90.00
_cell.angle_beta   90.00
_cell.angle_gamma   90.00
#
_symmetry.space_group_name_H-M   'P 1'
#
loop_
_entity.id
_entity.type
_entity.pdbx_description
1 polymer ?
#
loop_
_entity_poly.entity_id
_entity_poly.type
_entity_poly.pdbx_seq_one_letter_code
_entity_poly.pdbx_strand_id
1 'polypeptide(L)'
;MDQSIECHISGLSSHSDPRVSNFLDLTCNVDVAAKHPNSMRIGTWNVNTLNKPEKLENLKREIEKCKLDILGLSETHWEGEGEKDYSGYKIVYKGGEQKYNGVGFMYKTCVEKHIMKIIPMSDRVIGMRLNTTPVDTLLIQVYMPPLYVEEEKVDGVYKQIEEIIEDNGKGQLRLMIIGDFNSIVGETPYENIVGKFGLGKRNERGEKLIEFCKTFKLWISNTWFKNHKRRLYTWKSPGDRYRNQIDFILVNQRFKNSISNSKTYPGADAKTDHNLLVADVRTSMKHVKKSKAATKWNVDKLEGRTKLIFQGKMDERMKNIQFSNGNTKQEWDSIKEALVKTLSEEVGKTSRVKKKEWITEGMIEKMDERRKYKNIETEEGRLMYKKLNNQLRRETDKARETWTREQCERIEEMERKGNMEELYKTARNLTKCTPRIVPKQGMMNKEGNITTSMEETKIIWKEYIEELYQSDISNGNMNIEPENEREEDEKGPRIEKWEVEKALNDLKKKKALGCDHIPSEALKALGPEAISRLTNLINNIYFTGTWPEDLLKTILVPLPKKSKAKECKDYRTISCICHLTKAITRIILKRIDRKIEENMGEDQFGFRKGKGTRDAIGCLRMLGERVLEVNREIFVSFVDWEKAFDRVDWRILMRILRDVGVDWRDRRLISEIYRGQKVVVRLGDEETEEIGIGRGVRQGCCMSPTLFNLYAERIMNEALEETQGLKVGGESIKTIKYADDQAIIATTPGELENMLERVSRVGEENGMRINVDKTKVMKIGKEKTRINIGVSSSNRINIGVRSSNRINIGMRSSNRRNIVMRFSSRRNIGMRFSNRRNIGMRFSNRINIGMGFRNRRHILYVHIGMRSSTRRNIGMRFSNRRNIGIRYYPKYVLLLDLIPNSNRNIGMRSKCK
;
A
#
# COMPACT_ATOMS: atom_id res chain seq x y z
N MET A 1 -2.87 -7.77 -62.43
CA MET A 1 -2.39 -6.54 -63.01
C MET A 1 -1.59 -5.86 -61.92
N ASP A 2 -0.43 -6.30 -61.79
CA ASP A 2 0.92 -5.83 -62.08
C ASP A 2 1.05 -4.34 -62.30
N GLN A 3 1.86 -3.68 -61.51
CA GLN A 3 2.97 -2.86 -61.99
C GLN A 3 3.92 -2.48 -60.84
N SER A 4 5.08 -3.13 -60.86
CA SER A 4 6.37 -2.74 -60.30
C SER A 4 6.85 -1.40 -60.86
N ILE A 5 7.47 -0.57 -60.07
CA ILE A 5 8.33 0.52 -60.56
C ILE A 5 9.69 0.36 -59.83
N GLU A 6 10.63 -0.16 -60.60
CA GLU A 6 12.09 -0.02 -60.38
C GLU A 6 12.53 1.38 -60.78
N CYS A 7 13.35 2.04 -59.97
CA CYS A 7 14.13 3.19 -60.35
C CYS A 7 15.64 2.88 -60.19
N HIS A 8 16.28 2.68 -61.34
CA HIS A 8 17.72 2.76 -61.52
C HIS A 8 18.22 4.20 -61.29
N ILE A 9 19.22 4.40 -60.50
CA ILE A 9 20.15 5.53 -60.62
C ILE A 9 21.56 5.00 -60.66
N SER A 10 22.15 5.12 -61.82
CA SER A 10 23.57 4.89 -62.14
C SER A 10 24.42 6.11 -61.73
N GLY A 11 25.53 5.85 -61.12
CA GLY A 11 26.83 6.48 -61.37
C GLY A 11 27.05 7.93 -60.88
N LEU A 12 27.84 8.06 -59.83
CA LEU A 12 28.88 9.10 -59.74
C LEU A 12 29.97 8.64 -58.77
N SER A 13 31.14 8.37 -59.34
CA SER A 13 32.38 8.16 -58.63
C SER A 13 32.90 9.51 -58.11
N SER A 14 33.17 9.59 -56.79
CA SER A 14 33.96 10.67 -56.27
C SER A 14 34.94 10.13 -55.21
N HIS A 15 36.20 10.52 -55.37
CA HIS A 15 37.34 10.21 -54.52
C HIS A 15 37.02 10.42 -53.04
N SER A 16 37.15 9.39 -52.21
CA SER A 16 37.06 9.49 -50.76
C SER A 16 38.47 9.66 -50.19
N ASP A 17 38.71 10.79 -49.51
CA ASP A 17 39.93 11.05 -48.72
C ASP A 17 40.08 9.96 -47.60
N PRO A 18 41.24 9.28 -47.52
CA PRO A 18 41.44 8.17 -46.56
C PRO A 18 41.44 8.61 -45.08
N ARG A 19 41.33 9.91 -44.80
CA ARG A 19 41.26 10.47 -43.42
C ARG A 19 39.88 10.52 -42.81
N VAL A 20 38.81 10.32 -43.57
CA VAL A 20 37.41 10.36 -43.06
C VAL A 20 36.90 8.97 -42.66
N SER A 21 37.49 7.88 -43.17
CA SER A 21 37.09 6.53 -42.83
C SER A 21 37.41 6.08 -41.40
N ASN A 22 38.32 6.78 -40.69
CA ASN A 22 38.69 6.45 -39.30
C ASN A 22 37.77 7.11 -38.21
N PHE A 23 36.77 7.92 -38.60
CA PHE A 23 35.88 8.61 -37.64
C PHE A 23 34.57 7.87 -37.37
N LEU A 24 34.21 6.89 -38.20
CA LEU A 24 32.92 6.18 -38.05
C LEU A 24 33.00 4.89 -37.20
N ASP A 25 34.19 4.44 -36.82
CA ASP A 25 34.40 3.23 -36.00
C ASP A 25 34.45 3.48 -34.48
N LEU A 26 34.07 4.69 -34.02
CA LEU A 26 33.92 5.00 -32.60
C LEU A 26 32.50 4.76 -32.05
N THR A 27 31.62 4.18 -32.84
CA THR A 27 30.42 3.56 -32.29
C THR A 27 30.83 2.37 -31.45
N CYS A 28 30.64 2.49 -30.13
CA CYS A 28 30.86 1.42 -29.17
C CYS A 28 30.57 0.04 -29.76
N ASN A 29 31.63 -0.65 -30.17
CA ASN A 29 31.60 -2.11 -30.21
C ASN A 29 31.37 -2.56 -28.76
N VAL A 30 30.10 -2.65 -28.37
CA VAL A 30 29.68 -3.52 -27.30
C VAL A 30 30.04 -4.91 -27.85
N ASP A 31 31.18 -5.46 -27.44
CA ASP A 31 31.45 -6.86 -27.63
C ASP A 31 30.28 -7.62 -27.06
N VAL A 32 29.35 -7.95 -27.95
CA VAL A 32 28.19 -8.81 -27.65
C VAL A 32 28.77 -10.22 -27.66
N ALA A 33 29.63 -10.53 -26.69
CA ALA A 33 29.94 -11.90 -26.38
C ALA A 33 28.62 -12.61 -26.13
N ALA A 34 28.33 -13.63 -26.95
CA ALA A 34 27.14 -14.43 -26.83
C ALA A 34 26.98 -14.84 -25.37
N LYS A 35 25.88 -14.51 -24.76
CA LYS A 35 25.62 -14.82 -23.34
C LYS A 35 25.66 -16.33 -23.20
N HIS A 36 26.61 -16.89 -22.46
CA HIS A 36 26.55 -18.30 -22.09
C HIS A 36 25.22 -18.61 -21.48
N PRO A 37 24.54 -19.71 -21.84
CA PRO A 37 23.17 -20.00 -21.34
C PRO A 37 23.06 -20.03 -19.82
N ASN A 38 24.18 -20.18 -19.11
CA ASN A 38 24.27 -20.21 -17.65
C ASN A 38 25.06 -19.02 -17.06
N SER A 39 24.84 -17.79 -17.56
CA SER A 39 25.50 -16.60 -17.03
C SER A 39 24.50 -15.51 -16.62
N MET A 40 24.78 -14.86 -15.50
CA MET A 40 24.02 -13.70 -14.99
C MET A 40 24.93 -12.47 -14.99
N ARG A 41 24.39 -11.33 -15.40
CA ARG A 41 25.12 -10.06 -15.44
C ARG A 41 24.64 -9.15 -14.32
N ILE A 42 25.52 -8.86 -13.36
CA ILE A 42 25.25 -8.03 -12.19
C ILE A 42 26.06 -6.73 -12.32
N GLY A 43 25.41 -5.58 -12.08
CA GLY A 43 26.09 -4.29 -12.06
C GLY A 43 25.88 -3.54 -10.75
N THR A 44 26.72 -2.53 -10.50
CA THR A 44 26.52 -1.51 -9.48
C THR A 44 26.78 -0.13 -10.05
N TRP A 45 25.99 0.86 -9.61
CA TRP A 45 26.08 2.20 -10.11
C TRP A 45 25.61 3.25 -9.07
N ASN A 46 26.49 4.17 -8.75
CA ASN A 46 26.08 5.39 -8.06
C ASN A 46 25.39 6.32 -9.08
N VAL A 47 24.10 6.55 -8.91
CA VAL A 47 23.25 7.25 -9.88
C VAL A 47 23.06 8.73 -9.58
N ASN A 48 23.64 9.23 -8.49
CA ASN A 48 23.53 10.64 -8.07
C ASN A 48 22.12 11.18 -8.24
N THR A 49 21.19 10.64 -7.47
CA THR A 49 19.73 10.87 -7.42
C THR A 49 18.89 10.25 -8.56
N LEU A 50 17.78 9.65 -8.20
CA LEU A 50 16.70 9.19 -9.11
C LEU A 50 15.42 10.01 -8.96
N ASN A 51 15.49 11.19 -8.33
CA ASN A 51 14.32 12.05 -8.14
C ASN A 51 13.78 12.64 -9.46
N LYS A 52 14.59 12.59 -10.53
CA LYS A 52 14.20 13.07 -11.86
C LYS A 52 13.68 11.92 -12.73
N PRO A 53 12.46 12.03 -13.29
CA PRO A 53 11.88 10.96 -14.11
C PRO A 53 12.71 10.54 -15.32
N GLU A 54 13.38 11.50 -15.99
CA GLU A 54 14.25 11.23 -17.13
C GLU A 54 15.44 10.31 -16.78
N LYS A 55 15.99 10.43 -15.54
CA LYS A 55 17.10 9.57 -15.11
C LYS A 55 16.68 8.11 -15.00
N LEU A 56 15.47 7.84 -14.53
CA LEU A 56 14.96 6.49 -14.40
C LEU A 56 14.75 5.82 -15.76
N GLU A 57 14.26 6.59 -16.75
CA GLU A 57 14.13 6.08 -18.12
C GLU A 57 15.50 5.82 -18.76
N ASN A 58 16.46 6.73 -18.59
CA ASN A 58 17.83 6.52 -19.05
C ASN A 58 18.44 5.28 -18.40
N LEU A 59 18.27 5.12 -17.09
CA LEU A 59 18.78 3.96 -16.34
C LEU A 59 18.23 2.64 -16.91
N LYS A 60 16.91 2.57 -17.18
CA LYS A 60 16.28 1.42 -17.82
C LYS A 60 16.92 1.09 -19.16
N ARG A 61 17.09 2.08 -20.03
CA ARG A 61 17.69 1.90 -21.36
C ARG A 61 19.12 1.40 -21.27
N GLU A 62 19.90 1.92 -20.32
CA GLU A 62 21.28 1.46 -20.13
C GLU A 62 21.33 0.02 -19.61
N ILE A 63 20.43 -0.36 -18.71
CA ILE A 63 20.30 -1.77 -18.26
C ILE A 63 19.96 -2.68 -19.44
N GLU A 64 19.04 -2.27 -20.32
CA GLU A 64 18.65 -3.04 -21.51
C GLU A 64 19.84 -3.18 -22.48
N LYS A 65 20.53 -2.07 -22.81
CA LYS A 65 21.69 -2.05 -23.71
C LYS A 65 22.85 -2.88 -23.16
N CYS A 66 23.13 -2.79 -21.88
CA CYS A 66 24.18 -3.57 -21.20
C CYS A 66 23.75 -5.00 -20.87
N LYS A 67 22.49 -5.38 -21.18
CA LYS A 67 21.91 -6.72 -20.91
C LYS A 67 22.04 -7.15 -19.45
N LEU A 68 21.90 -6.21 -18.50
CA LEU A 68 21.97 -6.50 -17.07
C LEU A 68 20.75 -7.27 -16.61
N ASP A 69 20.96 -8.20 -15.69
CA ASP A 69 19.88 -8.92 -15.02
C ASP A 69 19.51 -8.23 -13.67
N ILE A 70 20.54 -7.79 -12.93
CA ILE A 70 20.40 -7.06 -11.66
C ILE A 70 21.37 -5.87 -11.65
N LEU A 71 20.91 -4.72 -11.19
CA LEU A 71 21.71 -3.53 -10.94
C LEU A 71 21.52 -3.06 -9.50
N GLY A 72 22.61 -2.99 -8.74
CA GLY A 72 22.69 -2.29 -7.47
C GLY A 72 22.77 -0.78 -7.68
N LEU A 73 22.09 -0.01 -6.85
CA LEU A 73 21.97 1.43 -6.94
C LEU A 73 22.47 2.09 -5.65
N SER A 74 23.29 3.14 -5.77
CA SER A 74 23.68 4.03 -4.69
C SER A 74 23.19 5.44 -4.99
N GLU A 75 22.97 6.24 -3.95
CA GLU A 75 22.46 7.61 -4.03
C GLU A 75 21.13 7.73 -4.78
N THR A 76 20.15 6.91 -4.43
CA THR A 76 18.82 7.00 -5.02
C THR A 76 18.10 8.28 -4.62
N HIS A 77 18.44 8.85 -3.45
CA HIS A 77 17.84 10.03 -2.85
C HIS A 77 16.31 9.90 -2.68
N TRP A 78 15.82 8.68 -2.47
CA TRP A 78 14.43 8.40 -2.14
C TRP A 78 14.26 8.24 -0.63
N GLU A 79 13.11 8.68 -0.09
CA GLU A 79 12.79 8.54 1.33
C GLU A 79 12.15 7.19 1.65
N GLY A 80 12.44 6.65 2.85
CA GLY A 80 11.82 5.44 3.37
C GLY A 80 12.23 4.18 2.62
N GLU A 81 11.39 3.17 2.64
CA GLU A 81 11.58 1.90 1.93
C GLU A 81 10.41 1.59 1.02
N GLY A 82 10.63 0.86 -0.05
CA GLY A 82 9.55 0.49 -0.94
C GLY A 82 9.99 -0.26 -2.19
N GLU A 83 8.97 -0.64 -2.96
CA GLU A 83 9.11 -1.27 -4.26
C GLU A 83 8.41 -0.39 -5.32
N LYS A 84 8.98 -0.36 -6.53
CA LYS A 84 8.40 0.33 -7.69
C LYS A 84 8.46 -0.57 -8.91
N ASP A 85 7.32 -0.80 -9.54
CA ASP A 85 7.28 -1.45 -10.85
C ASP A 85 7.55 -0.41 -11.95
N TYR A 86 8.47 -0.69 -12.84
CA TYR A 86 8.83 0.21 -13.93
C TYR A 86 9.11 -0.54 -15.24
N SER A 87 8.12 -0.60 -16.15
CA SER A 87 8.29 -1.04 -17.55
C SER A 87 9.09 -2.35 -17.74
N GLY A 88 8.69 -3.45 -17.09
CA GLY A 88 9.39 -4.76 -17.20
C GLY A 88 10.55 -4.93 -16.22
N TYR A 89 10.81 -3.92 -15.39
CA TYR A 89 11.77 -3.95 -14.30
C TYR A 89 11.08 -3.70 -12.96
N LYS A 90 11.69 -4.17 -11.91
CA LYS A 90 11.29 -3.90 -10.54
C LYS A 90 12.44 -3.24 -9.79
N ILE A 91 12.11 -2.25 -8.96
CA ILE A 91 13.08 -1.55 -8.13
C ILE A 91 12.66 -1.71 -6.68
N VAL A 92 13.56 -2.24 -5.86
CA VAL A 92 13.42 -2.27 -4.40
C VAL A 92 14.48 -1.34 -3.81
N TYR A 93 14.11 -0.54 -2.81
CA TYR A 93 15.01 0.47 -2.27
C TYR A 93 14.81 0.70 -0.78
N LYS A 94 15.88 1.20 -0.16
CA LYS A 94 15.90 1.71 1.21
C LYS A 94 16.58 3.08 1.21
N GLY A 95 15.85 4.11 1.59
CA GLY A 95 16.34 5.47 1.82
C GLY A 95 16.20 5.86 3.27
N GLY A 96 16.82 6.98 3.64
CA GLY A 96 16.74 7.56 4.98
C GLY A 96 15.47 8.38 5.22
N GLU A 97 15.43 9.06 6.35
CA GLU A 97 14.38 10.05 6.65
C GLU A 97 14.56 11.34 5.83
N GLN A 98 15.78 11.59 5.35
CA GLN A 98 16.15 12.71 4.50
C GLN A 98 16.63 12.21 3.13
N LYS A 99 16.46 13.04 2.08
CA LYS A 99 16.74 12.71 0.67
C LYS A 99 18.23 12.79 0.28
N TYR A 100 19.17 12.34 1.11
CA TYR A 100 20.60 12.48 0.83
C TYR A 100 21.31 11.19 0.44
N ASN A 101 20.83 10.05 0.92
CA ASN A 101 21.42 8.74 0.67
C ASN A 101 20.44 7.86 -0.11
N GLY A 102 20.51 6.59 0.10
CA GLY A 102 19.56 5.60 -0.41
C GLY A 102 20.23 4.60 -1.32
N VAL A 103 19.94 3.34 -1.05
CA VAL A 103 20.41 2.19 -1.82
C VAL A 103 19.24 1.40 -2.38
N GLY A 104 19.49 0.58 -3.40
CA GLY A 104 18.43 -0.24 -3.98
C GLY A 104 18.93 -1.25 -5.00
N PHE A 105 18.02 -2.09 -5.46
CA PHE A 105 18.23 -2.99 -6.58
C PHE A 105 17.18 -2.73 -7.66
N MET A 106 17.63 -2.63 -8.91
CA MET A 106 16.77 -2.67 -10.08
C MET A 106 17.04 -3.97 -10.85
N TYR A 107 15.99 -4.74 -11.11
CA TYR A 107 16.13 -6.04 -11.77
C TYR A 107 14.98 -6.31 -12.75
N LYS A 108 15.22 -7.17 -13.74
CA LYS A 108 14.19 -7.62 -14.68
C LYS A 108 13.08 -8.35 -13.93
N THR A 109 11.83 -8.16 -14.30
CA THR A 109 10.69 -8.83 -13.65
C THR A 109 10.83 -10.36 -13.67
N CYS A 110 11.52 -10.93 -14.68
CA CYS A 110 11.78 -12.37 -14.72
C CYS A 110 12.72 -12.85 -13.61
N VAL A 111 13.52 -11.97 -12.98
CA VAL A 111 14.41 -12.30 -11.86
C VAL A 111 13.64 -12.45 -10.55
N GLU A 112 12.49 -11.78 -10.41
CA GLU A 112 11.68 -11.78 -9.18
C GLU A 112 11.38 -13.19 -8.64
N LYS A 113 11.11 -14.13 -9.53
CA LYS A 113 10.84 -15.54 -9.21
C LYS A 113 12.03 -16.31 -8.61
N HIS A 114 13.20 -15.71 -8.63
CA HIS A 114 14.44 -16.28 -8.09
C HIS A 114 14.88 -15.58 -6.80
N ILE A 115 14.20 -14.50 -6.39
CA ILE A 115 14.50 -13.77 -5.15
C ILE A 115 13.82 -14.49 -3.99
N MET A 116 14.63 -14.94 -3.05
CA MET A 116 14.17 -15.58 -1.82
C MET A 116 13.80 -14.54 -0.75
N LYS A 117 14.65 -13.50 -0.59
CA LYS A 117 14.50 -12.48 0.46
C LYS A 117 15.14 -11.17 0.03
N ILE A 118 14.48 -10.04 0.37
CA ILE A 118 15.07 -8.70 0.35
C ILE A 118 15.32 -8.29 1.80
N ILE A 119 16.50 -7.71 2.07
CA ILE A 119 16.97 -7.34 3.42
C ILE A 119 17.27 -5.84 3.41
N PRO A 120 16.27 -4.96 3.69
CA PRO A 120 16.48 -3.52 3.77
C PRO A 120 17.06 -3.16 5.15
N MET A 121 18.39 -3.02 5.25
CA MET A 121 19.07 -2.73 6.52
C MET A 121 19.03 -1.25 6.88
N SER A 122 19.59 -0.40 6.01
CA SER A 122 19.66 1.05 6.22
C SER A 122 19.60 1.80 4.89
N ASP A 123 19.67 3.13 4.93
CA ASP A 123 19.81 3.98 3.74
C ASP A 123 21.16 3.85 3.03
N ARG A 124 22.07 3.00 3.57
CA ARG A 124 23.39 2.73 3.04
C ARG A 124 23.64 1.25 2.69
N VAL A 125 22.84 0.35 3.20
CA VAL A 125 23.02 -1.10 3.01
C VAL A 125 21.68 -1.79 2.75
N ILE A 126 21.62 -2.56 1.65
CA ILE A 126 20.47 -3.41 1.31
C ILE A 126 20.95 -4.74 0.78
N GLY A 127 20.38 -5.85 1.28
CA GLY A 127 20.70 -7.20 0.85
C GLY A 127 19.60 -7.84 -0.01
N MET A 128 20.00 -8.82 -0.86
CA MET A 128 19.10 -9.66 -1.64
C MET A 128 19.62 -11.10 -1.65
N ARG A 129 18.81 -12.06 -1.21
CA ARG A 129 19.14 -13.48 -1.34
C ARG A 129 18.46 -14.08 -2.56
N LEU A 130 19.26 -14.73 -3.41
CA LEU A 130 18.87 -15.32 -4.69
C LEU A 130 19.02 -16.83 -4.64
N ASN A 131 18.02 -17.56 -5.14
CA ASN A 131 18.10 -18.99 -5.39
C ASN A 131 18.85 -19.24 -6.70
N THR A 132 20.11 -19.65 -6.62
CA THR A 132 21.00 -19.86 -7.76
C THR A 132 21.69 -21.24 -7.73
N THR A 133 22.29 -21.65 -8.87
CA THR A 133 23.05 -22.91 -9.00
C THR A 133 24.52 -22.57 -9.25
N PRO A 134 25.50 -23.24 -8.61
CA PRO A 134 25.38 -24.44 -7.75
C PRO A 134 24.93 -24.12 -6.29
N VAL A 135 25.05 -22.88 -5.84
CA VAL A 135 24.74 -22.44 -4.49
C VAL A 135 23.92 -21.15 -4.53
N ASP A 136 23.18 -20.85 -3.47
CA ASP A 136 22.47 -19.57 -3.33
C ASP A 136 23.47 -18.40 -3.37
N THR A 137 22.97 -17.23 -3.79
CA THR A 137 23.77 -16.01 -3.81
C THR A 137 23.17 -14.98 -2.84
N LEU A 138 23.97 -14.50 -1.90
CA LEU A 138 23.68 -13.32 -1.08
C LEU A 138 24.36 -12.11 -1.73
N LEU A 139 23.57 -11.19 -2.26
CA LEU A 139 24.01 -9.97 -2.90
C LEU A 139 23.72 -8.78 -1.97
N ILE A 140 24.73 -8.01 -1.62
CA ILE A 140 24.62 -6.84 -0.74
C ILE A 140 25.06 -5.61 -1.53
N GLN A 141 24.19 -4.59 -1.63
CA GLN A 141 24.49 -3.28 -2.20
C GLN A 141 24.86 -2.32 -1.08
N VAL A 142 25.99 -1.61 -1.25
CA VAL A 142 26.56 -0.72 -0.26
C VAL A 142 26.78 0.68 -0.84
N TYR A 143 26.59 1.70 -0.01
CA TYR A 143 27.02 3.07 -0.21
C TYR A 143 27.78 3.57 1.01
N MET A 144 29.10 3.51 0.96
CA MET A 144 29.98 3.98 2.06
C MET A 144 29.94 5.50 2.20
N PRO A 145 30.07 6.03 3.44
CA PRO A 145 30.18 7.47 3.65
C PRO A 145 31.35 8.08 2.87
N PRO A 146 31.22 9.30 2.30
CA PRO A 146 32.30 10.04 1.68
C PRO A 146 33.50 10.28 2.60
N LEU A 147 34.68 10.61 2.03
CA LEU A 147 35.95 10.71 2.79
C LEU A 147 35.95 11.74 3.92
N TYR A 148 35.12 12.78 3.85
CA TYR A 148 35.00 13.83 4.88
C TYR A 148 34.10 13.44 6.08
N VAL A 149 33.53 12.24 6.08
CA VAL A 149 32.64 11.76 7.15
C VAL A 149 33.45 10.99 8.19
N GLU A 150 33.08 11.16 9.47
CA GLU A 150 33.70 10.54 10.63
C GLU A 150 33.81 9.00 10.52
N GLU A 151 34.91 8.43 10.99
CA GLU A 151 35.20 6.99 10.90
C GLU A 151 34.16 6.11 11.62
N GLU A 152 33.60 6.59 12.76
CA GLU A 152 32.53 5.84 13.47
C GLU A 152 31.33 5.51 12.61
N LYS A 153 30.97 6.38 11.65
CA LYS A 153 29.85 6.12 10.71
C LYS A 153 30.23 5.07 9.66
N VAL A 154 31.50 4.99 9.30
CA VAL A 154 32.02 3.97 8.39
C VAL A 154 32.02 2.61 9.06
N ASP A 155 32.48 2.55 10.31
CA ASP A 155 32.44 1.33 11.12
C ASP A 155 31.01 0.85 11.34
N GLY A 156 30.09 1.79 11.52
CA GLY A 156 28.67 1.48 11.58
C GLY A 156 28.12 0.80 10.32
N VAL A 157 28.59 1.19 9.12
CA VAL A 157 28.19 0.55 7.86
C VAL A 157 28.81 -0.85 7.73
N TYR A 158 30.09 -1.03 8.08
CA TYR A 158 30.72 -2.36 8.08
C TYR A 158 29.99 -3.32 9.03
N LYS A 159 29.64 -2.90 10.26
CA LYS A 159 28.84 -3.71 11.20
C LYS A 159 27.50 -4.14 10.61
N GLN A 160 26.79 -3.25 9.90
CA GLN A 160 25.53 -3.61 9.24
C GLN A 160 25.72 -4.66 8.13
N ILE A 161 26.85 -4.62 7.41
CA ILE A 161 27.20 -5.66 6.44
C ILE A 161 27.48 -6.98 7.16
N GLU A 162 28.18 -6.96 8.27
CA GLU A 162 28.47 -8.12 9.13
C GLU A 162 27.18 -8.75 9.66
N GLU A 163 26.25 -7.96 10.21
CA GLU A 163 24.95 -8.42 10.67
C GLU A 163 24.17 -9.15 9.54
N ILE A 164 24.18 -8.59 8.31
CA ILE A 164 23.53 -9.27 7.18
C ILE A 164 24.20 -10.61 6.86
N ILE A 165 25.54 -10.66 6.91
CA ILE A 165 26.30 -11.89 6.62
C ILE A 165 26.05 -12.94 7.70
N GLU A 166 26.06 -12.57 8.98
CA GLU A 166 25.80 -13.47 10.10
C GLU A 166 24.40 -14.07 10.08
N ASP A 167 23.38 -13.20 9.86
CA ASP A 167 21.98 -13.60 9.89
C ASP A 167 21.55 -14.41 8.67
N ASN A 168 22.15 -14.11 7.49
CA ASN A 168 21.67 -14.66 6.22
C ASN A 168 22.74 -15.48 5.48
N GLY A 169 23.96 -15.53 6.01
CA GLY A 169 25.12 -16.16 5.41
C GLY A 169 25.34 -17.63 5.80
N LYS A 170 24.46 -18.23 6.62
CA LYS A 170 24.61 -19.62 7.09
C LYS A 170 24.54 -20.60 5.92
N GLY A 171 25.50 -21.53 5.87
CA GLY A 171 25.59 -22.56 4.84
C GLY A 171 26.58 -22.22 3.70
N GLN A 172 26.63 -23.08 2.67
CA GLN A 172 27.45 -22.84 1.48
C GLN A 172 26.71 -21.86 0.56
N LEU A 173 27.16 -20.59 0.51
CA LEU A 173 26.57 -19.60 -0.38
C LEU A 173 27.65 -18.75 -1.06
N ARG A 174 27.30 -18.16 -2.21
CA ARG A 174 28.10 -17.14 -2.85
C ARG A 174 27.75 -15.80 -2.23
N LEU A 175 28.71 -15.20 -1.51
CA LEU A 175 28.62 -13.84 -1.01
C LEU A 175 29.15 -12.88 -2.08
N MET A 176 28.36 -11.88 -2.44
CA MET A 176 28.75 -10.77 -3.30
C MET A 176 28.38 -9.46 -2.63
N ILE A 177 29.35 -8.57 -2.44
CA ILE A 177 29.13 -7.22 -1.91
C ILE A 177 29.51 -6.24 -3.02
N ILE A 178 28.57 -5.40 -3.43
CA ILE A 178 28.74 -4.50 -4.55
C ILE A 178 28.37 -3.08 -4.13
N GLY A 179 29.00 -2.09 -4.71
CA GLY A 179 28.63 -0.71 -4.41
C GLY A 179 29.77 0.29 -4.54
N ASP A 180 29.47 1.49 -4.07
CA ASP A 180 30.42 2.58 -3.92
C ASP A 180 30.99 2.54 -2.50
N PHE A 181 32.29 2.22 -2.44
CA PHE A 181 33.01 2.10 -1.16
C PHE A 181 33.72 3.38 -0.75
N ASN A 182 33.71 4.41 -1.60
CA ASN A 182 34.43 5.67 -1.34
C ASN A 182 35.87 5.46 -0.85
N SER A 183 36.55 4.43 -1.39
CA SER A 183 37.89 4.00 -0.99
C SER A 183 38.73 3.68 -2.23
N ILE A 184 40.05 3.81 -2.15
CA ILE A 184 40.97 3.51 -3.23
C ILE A 184 41.91 2.38 -2.75
N VAL A 185 41.78 1.18 -3.33
CA VAL A 185 42.64 0.04 -2.99
C VAL A 185 43.98 0.06 -3.74
N GLY A 186 44.09 0.87 -4.79
CA GLY A 186 45.31 1.12 -5.55
C GLY A 186 45.68 0.02 -6.54
N GLU A 187 46.74 0.27 -7.29
CA GLU A 187 47.31 -0.65 -8.32
C GLU A 187 48.29 -1.65 -7.76
N THR A 188 48.74 -1.49 -6.50
CA THR A 188 49.65 -2.44 -5.85
C THR A 188 48.89 -3.68 -5.41
N PRO A 189 49.24 -4.87 -5.93
CA PRO A 189 48.62 -6.13 -5.53
C PRO A 189 48.74 -6.39 -4.02
N TYR A 190 47.74 -7.02 -3.44
CA TYR A 190 47.76 -7.43 -2.05
C TYR A 190 47.15 -8.83 -1.88
N GLU A 191 47.97 -9.81 -1.54
CA GLU A 191 47.58 -11.21 -1.34
C GLU A 191 46.65 -11.76 -2.46
N ASN A 192 45.56 -12.47 -2.05
CA ASN A 192 44.45 -12.91 -2.93
C ASN A 192 43.29 -11.92 -2.95
N ILE A 193 43.47 -10.68 -2.48
CA ILE A 193 42.40 -9.67 -2.30
C ILE A 193 42.43 -8.68 -3.45
N VAL A 194 43.55 -7.99 -3.67
CA VAL A 194 43.73 -6.97 -4.71
C VAL A 194 44.61 -7.52 -5.83
N GLY A 195 44.11 -7.45 -7.06
CA GLY A 195 44.87 -7.92 -8.26
C GLY A 195 45.75 -6.85 -8.86
N LYS A 196 46.42 -7.19 -10.00
CA LYS A 196 47.40 -6.35 -10.70
C LYS A 196 46.80 -5.23 -11.55
N PHE A 197 45.45 -5.10 -11.60
CA PHE A 197 44.77 -4.15 -12.48
C PHE A 197 43.85 -3.18 -11.68
N GLY A 198 44.31 -2.83 -10.46
CA GLY A 198 43.73 -1.71 -9.70
C GLY A 198 44.11 -0.35 -10.33
N LEU A 199 43.59 0.73 -9.79
CA LEU A 199 43.87 2.09 -10.26
C LEU A 199 44.07 3.04 -9.07
N GLY A 200 45.12 3.88 -9.18
CA GLY A 200 45.44 4.91 -8.22
C GLY A 200 46.31 4.45 -7.06
N LYS A 201 46.59 5.37 -6.11
CA LYS A 201 47.37 5.10 -4.91
C LYS A 201 46.42 4.76 -3.75
N ARG A 202 46.70 3.69 -3.03
CA ARG A 202 45.91 3.23 -1.88
C ARG A 202 45.82 4.30 -0.81
N ASN A 203 44.61 4.49 -0.26
CA ASN A 203 44.35 5.38 0.85
C ASN A 203 43.92 4.62 2.12
N GLU A 204 43.80 5.29 3.26
CA GLU A 204 43.43 4.68 4.55
C GLU A 204 42.14 3.90 4.50
N ARG A 205 41.11 4.44 3.79
CA ARG A 205 39.82 3.72 3.56
C ARG A 205 40.03 2.46 2.71
N GLY A 206 40.96 2.47 1.78
CA GLY A 206 41.35 1.32 1.00
C GLY A 206 42.05 0.25 1.83
N GLU A 207 42.92 0.62 2.78
CA GLU A 207 43.49 -0.32 3.75
C GLU A 207 42.39 -0.97 4.61
N LYS A 208 41.47 -0.19 5.11
CA LYS A 208 40.34 -0.67 5.90
C LYS A 208 39.43 -1.65 5.10
N LEU A 209 39.17 -1.35 3.82
CA LEU A 209 38.46 -2.27 2.92
C LEU A 209 39.22 -3.59 2.73
N ILE A 210 40.54 -3.55 2.60
CA ILE A 210 41.38 -4.74 2.49
C ILE A 210 41.32 -5.57 3.77
N GLU A 211 41.37 -4.96 4.94
CA GLU A 211 41.24 -5.62 6.24
C GLU A 211 39.88 -6.32 6.38
N PHE A 212 38.79 -5.64 6.02
CA PHE A 212 37.47 -6.23 5.94
C PHE A 212 37.45 -7.43 4.97
N CYS A 213 38.03 -7.29 3.77
CA CYS A 213 38.15 -8.38 2.80
C CYS A 213 38.94 -9.56 3.34
N LYS A 214 39.96 -9.33 4.16
CA LYS A 214 40.78 -10.38 4.80
C LYS A 214 39.91 -11.14 5.84
N THR A 215 39.18 -10.47 6.68
CA THR A 215 38.31 -11.05 7.70
C THR A 215 37.28 -12.00 7.06
N PHE A 216 36.58 -11.55 6.01
CA PHE A 216 35.53 -12.31 5.34
C PHE A 216 36.02 -13.14 4.14
N LYS A 217 37.32 -13.27 3.91
CA LYS A 217 37.94 -13.98 2.79
C LYS A 217 37.36 -13.57 1.44
N LEU A 218 37.23 -12.25 1.22
CA LEU A 218 36.71 -11.66 0.00
C LEU A 218 37.83 -11.38 -1.02
N TRP A 219 37.46 -11.22 -2.27
CA TRP A 219 38.27 -10.98 -3.44
C TRP A 219 37.64 -9.81 -4.23
N ILE A 220 38.43 -8.78 -4.55
CA ILE A 220 37.98 -7.57 -5.24
C ILE A 220 38.04 -7.78 -6.74
N SER A 221 36.95 -8.18 -7.36
CA SER A 221 36.89 -8.73 -8.71
C SER A 221 37.42 -7.79 -9.79
N ASN A 222 37.10 -6.51 -9.75
CA ASN A 222 37.47 -5.54 -10.80
C ASN A 222 38.95 -5.13 -10.81
N THR A 223 39.76 -5.62 -9.87
CA THR A 223 41.24 -5.46 -9.87
C THR A 223 41.99 -6.61 -10.49
N TRP A 224 41.33 -7.70 -10.91
CA TRP A 224 41.97 -8.95 -11.38
C TRP A 224 41.91 -9.16 -12.88
N PHE A 225 41.06 -8.43 -13.62
CA PHE A 225 40.92 -8.61 -15.06
C PHE A 225 41.66 -7.54 -15.83
N LYS A 226 42.47 -7.98 -16.83
CA LYS A 226 43.18 -7.09 -17.75
C LYS A 226 42.14 -6.43 -18.68
N ASN A 227 41.72 -5.22 -18.35
CA ASN A 227 40.85 -4.40 -19.17
C ASN A 227 41.61 -3.15 -19.68
N HIS A 228 41.12 -2.55 -20.77
CA HIS A 228 41.70 -1.29 -21.26
C HIS A 228 41.60 -0.21 -20.16
N LYS A 229 42.56 0.70 -20.01
CA LYS A 229 42.64 1.72 -18.94
C LYS A 229 41.32 2.50 -18.79
N ARG A 230 40.64 2.83 -19.88
CA ARG A 230 39.31 3.52 -19.85
C ARG A 230 38.16 2.70 -19.22
N ARG A 231 38.40 1.40 -18.97
CA ARG A 231 37.42 0.51 -18.34
C ARG A 231 37.78 0.12 -16.90
N LEU A 232 38.74 0.80 -16.30
CA LEU A 232 39.18 0.55 -14.92
C LEU A 232 38.55 1.57 -13.97
N TYR A 233 38.51 2.88 -14.32
CA TYR A 233 37.98 3.90 -13.40
C TYR A 233 36.47 3.84 -13.29
N THR A 234 36.00 4.06 -12.06
CA THR A 234 34.59 4.06 -11.76
C THR A 234 34.05 5.47 -11.51
N TRP A 235 34.89 6.40 -11.14
CA TRP A 235 34.55 7.78 -10.83
C TRP A 235 35.47 8.80 -11.53
N LYS A 236 34.91 9.96 -11.85
CA LYS A 236 35.59 11.12 -12.42
C LYS A 236 35.34 12.34 -11.56
N SER A 237 36.43 13.05 -11.21
CA SER A 237 36.31 14.34 -10.53
C SER A 237 35.61 15.39 -11.40
N PRO A 238 35.00 16.44 -10.81
CA PRO A 238 34.51 17.58 -11.54
C PRO A 238 35.62 18.18 -12.41
N GLY A 239 35.33 18.34 -13.73
CA GLY A 239 36.33 18.79 -14.71
C GLY A 239 37.28 17.71 -15.22
N ASP A 240 37.06 16.43 -14.87
CA ASP A 240 37.83 15.25 -15.31
C ASP A 240 39.35 15.34 -15.01
N ARG A 241 39.70 15.99 -13.89
CA ARG A 241 41.11 16.16 -13.47
C ARG A 241 41.69 14.86 -12.90
N TYR A 242 40.87 14.07 -12.20
CA TYR A 242 41.25 12.81 -11.58
C TYR A 242 40.22 11.73 -11.89
N ARG A 243 40.70 10.50 -12.09
CA ARG A 243 39.90 9.31 -12.37
C ARG A 243 40.31 8.23 -11.37
N ASN A 244 39.37 7.81 -10.51
CA ASN A 244 39.61 6.83 -9.46
C ASN A 244 38.72 5.59 -9.64
N GLN A 245 39.16 4.49 -9.02
CA GLN A 245 38.38 3.27 -8.87
C GLN A 245 37.92 3.20 -7.40
N ILE A 246 36.63 3.51 -7.14
CA ILE A 246 36.04 3.58 -5.80
C ILE A 246 34.78 2.72 -5.66
N ASP A 247 34.25 2.25 -6.78
CA ASP A 247 33.18 1.26 -6.79
C ASP A 247 33.80 -0.14 -6.99
N PHE A 248 33.35 -1.10 -6.21
CA PHE A 248 33.91 -2.45 -6.22
C PHE A 248 32.81 -3.52 -6.26
N ILE A 249 33.21 -4.71 -6.75
CA ILE A 249 32.43 -5.95 -6.66
C ILE A 249 33.28 -6.96 -5.92
N LEU A 250 32.96 -7.23 -4.68
CA LEU A 250 33.61 -8.17 -3.80
C LEU A 250 32.92 -9.51 -3.88
N VAL A 251 33.71 -10.59 -3.91
CA VAL A 251 33.19 -11.97 -3.96
C VAL A 251 34.00 -12.83 -3.00
N ASN A 252 33.38 -13.77 -2.29
CA ASN A 252 34.14 -14.68 -1.46
C ASN A 252 35.09 -15.54 -2.29
N GLN A 253 36.34 -15.69 -1.83
CA GLN A 253 37.47 -16.28 -2.57
C GLN A 253 37.16 -17.69 -3.11
N ARG A 254 36.31 -18.46 -2.38
CA ARG A 254 35.86 -19.79 -2.83
C ARG A 254 35.18 -19.75 -4.19
N PHE A 255 34.44 -18.67 -4.50
CA PHE A 255 33.67 -18.50 -5.72
C PHE A 255 34.30 -17.52 -6.73
N LYS A 256 35.58 -17.13 -6.59
CA LYS A 256 36.28 -16.21 -7.52
C LYS A 256 36.15 -16.65 -8.98
N ASN A 257 36.28 -17.94 -9.25
CA ASN A 257 36.20 -18.51 -10.60
C ASN A 257 34.78 -18.42 -11.22
N SER A 258 33.76 -18.06 -10.44
CA SER A 258 32.41 -17.78 -10.97
C SER A 258 32.33 -16.44 -11.69
N ILE A 259 33.27 -15.53 -11.46
CA ILE A 259 33.35 -14.26 -12.17
C ILE A 259 34.23 -14.46 -13.42
N SER A 260 33.65 -14.29 -14.59
CA SER A 260 34.37 -14.41 -15.85
C SER A 260 34.99 -13.10 -16.33
N ASN A 261 34.42 -11.96 -15.97
CA ASN A 261 34.96 -10.63 -16.19
C ASN A 261 34.33 -9.61 -15.25
N SER A 262 35.03 -8.53 -14.93
CA SER A 262 34.52 -7.37 -14.17
C SER A 262 35.14 -6.10 -14.74
N LYS A 263 34.32 -5.18 -15.29
CA LYS A 263 34.78 -3.96 -15.98
C LYS A 263 33.75 -2.84 -15.93
N THR A 264 34.21 -1.61 -16.13
CA THR A 264 33.28 -0.46 -16.25
C THR A 264 32.76 -0.29 -17.68
N TYR A 265 31.63 0.37 -17.81
CA TYR A 265 30.98 0.76 -19.06
C TYR A 265 30.89 2.28 -19.16
N PRO A 266 31.99 2.99 -19.53
CA PRO A 266 31.99 4.46 -19.57
C PRO A 266 31.00 5.07 -20.57
N GLY A 267 30.52 4.27 -21.55
CA GLY A 267 29.46 4.69 -22.50
C GLY A 267 28.05 4.67 -21.94
N ALA A 268 27.80 4.05 -20.76
CA ALA A 268 26.49 4.09 -20.11
C ALA A 268 26.23 5.49 -19.52
N ASP A 269 25.03 6.02 -19.74
CA ASP A 269 24.70 7.42 -19.39
C ASP A 269 23.47 7.54 -18.49
N ALA A 270 23.68 7.67 -17.20
CA ALA A 270 22.66 8.04 -16.22
C ALA A 270 22.82 9.47 -15.68
N LYS A 271 23.64 10.30 -16.32
CA LYS A 271 23.95 11.66 -15.87
C LYS A 271 24.52 11.67 -14.44
N THR A 272 25.58 10.91 -14.24
CA THR A 272 26.33 10.79 -13.00
C THR A 272 27.83 10.92 -13.32
N ASP A 273 28.63 11.27 -12.34
CA ASP A 273 30.10 11.29 -12.37
C ASP A 273 30.70 9.86 -12.20
N HIS A 274 29.86 8.87 -11.87
CA HIS A 274 30.26 7.47 -11.81
C HIS A 274 29.99 6.73 -13.13
N ASN A 275 30.82 5.71 -13.40
CA ASN A 275 30.63 4.74 -14.49
C ASN A 275 30.00 3.46 -13.97
N LEU A 276 29.09 2.91 -14.74
CA LEU A 276 28.50 1.60 -14.45
C LEU A 276 29.59 0.52 -14.38
N LEU A 277 29.71 -0.16 -13.23
CA LEU A 277 30.57 -1.32 -13.05
C LEU A 277 29.74 -2.60 -13.19
N VAL A 278 30.22 -3.58 -13.97
CA VAL A 278 29.50 -4.81 -14.28
C VAL A 278 30.41 -6.03 -14.13
N ALA A 279 29.87 -7.07 -13.50
CA ALA A 279 30.48 -8.40 -13.47
C ALA A 279 29.64 -9.44 -14.24
N ASP A 280 30.29 -10.27 -15.00
CA ASP A 280 29.71 -11.45 -15.65
C ASP A 280 29.89 -12.68 -14.74
N VAL A 281 28.79 -13.17 -14.18
CA VAL A 281 28.76 -14.22 -13.16
C VAL A 281 28.29 -15.55 -13.78
N ARG A 282 29.12 -16.60 -13.73
CA ARG A 282 28.74 -17.96 -14.14
C ARG A 282 27.82 -18.58 -13.07
N THR A 283 26.51 -18.50 -13.31
CA THR A 283 25.48 -19.04 -12.42
C THR A 283 24.16 -19.14 -13.18
N SER A 284 23.33 -20.10 -12.84
CA SER A 284 21.97 -20.19 -13.33
C SER A 284 20.99 -19.96 -12.18
N MET A 285 19.85 -19.34 -12.49
CA MET A 285 18.81 -19.07 -11.51
C MET A 285 17.88 -20.28 -11.38
N LYS A 286 17.68 -20.77 -10.16
CA LYS A 286 16.68 -21.80 -9.84
C LYS A 286 15.30 -21.16 -9.64
N HIS A 287 14.28 -21.80 -10.18
CA HIS A 287 12.91 -21.36 -9.99
C HIS A 287 12.46 -21.58 -8.52
N VAL A 288 12.14 -20.51 -7.82
CA VAL A 288 11.36 -20.62 -6.59
C VAL A 288 9.91 -20.85 -7.03
N LYS A 289 9.29 -21.98 -6.63
CA LYS A 289 7.88 -22.22 -6.93
C LYS A 289 7.06 -21.16 -6.20
N LYS A 290 6.78 -20.04 -6.87
CA LYS A 290 5.74 -19.09 -6.45
C LYS A 290 4.44 -19.50 -7.10
N SER A 291 3.34 -19.41 -6.37
CA SER A 291 2.01 -19.54 -6.96
C SER A 291 1.87 -18.54 -8.10
N LYS A 292 1.26 -18.97 -9.19
CA LYS A 292 1.07 -18.10 -10.38
C LYS A 292 0.29 -16.87 -9.95
N ALA A 293 0.88 -15.70 -10.10
CA ALA A 293 0.17 -14.42 -9.88
C ALA A 293 -1.11 -14.42 -10.73
N ALA A 294 -2.22 -14.06 -10.11
CA ALA A 294 -3.52 -14.02 -10.77
C ALA A 294 -3.43 -13.14 -12.04
N THR A 295 -3.64 -13.77 -13.20
CA THR A 295 -3.55 -13.10 -14.50
C THR A 295 -4.69 -12.11 -14.65
N LYS A 296 -4.35 -10.84 -14.90
CA LYS A 296 -5.36 -9.80 -15.13
C LYS A 296 -5.81 -9.82 -16.58
N TRP A 297 -7.10 -9.97 -16.79
CA TRP A 297 -7.73 -9.83 -18.10
C TRP A 297 -7.68 -8.38 -18.59
N ASN A 298 -7.58 -8.18 -19.90
CA ASN A 298 -7.67 -6.85 -20.52
C ASN A 298 -9.15 -6.47 -20.73
N VAL A 299 -9.87 -6.32 -19.61
CA VAL A 299 -11.34 -6.09 -19.62
C VAL A 299 -11.75 -4.81 -20.35
N ASP A 300 -10.85 -3.85 -20.54
CA ASP A 300 -11.14 -2.63 -21.31
C ASP A 300 -11.41 -2.92 -22.80
N LYS A 301 -11.03 -4.11 -23.31
CA LYS A 301 -11.40 -4.58 -24.67
C LYS A 301 -12.85 -5.05 -24.78
N LEU A 302 -13.54 -5.36 -23.67
CA LEU A 302 -14.95 -5.82 -23.69
C LEU A 302 -15.92 -4.65 -23.93
N GLU A 303 -15.63 -3.83 -24.95
CA GLU A 303 -16.48 -2.73 -25.40
C GLU A 303 -16.64 -2.78 -26.93
N GLY A 304 -17.69 -2.16 -27.47
CA GLY A 304 -17.97 -2.06 -28.91
C GLY A 304 -18.03 -3.44 -29.61
N ARG A 305 -17.29 -3.57 -30.73
CA ARG A 305 -17.31 -4.78 -31.60
C ARG A 305 -16.84 -6.04 -30.87
N THR A 306 -15.81 -5.94 -30.01
CA THR A 306 -15.30 -7.11 -29.29
C THR A 306 -16.34 -7.67 -28.32
N LYS A 307 -17.18 -6.83 -27.71
CA LYS A 307 -18.29 -7.29 -26.87
C LYS A 307 -19.28 -8.13 -27.66
N LEU A 308 -19.65 -7.71 -28.86
CA LEU A 308 -20.61 -8.48 -29.73
C LEU A 308 -20.01 -9.81 -30.13
N ILE A 309 -18.73 -9.87 -30.49
CA ILE A 309 -18.02 -11.12 -30.82
C ILE A 309 -18.02 -12.05 -29.61
N PHE A 310 -17.67 -11.50 -28.41
CA PHE A 310 -17.71 -12.27 -27.17
C PHE A 310 -19.09 -12.85 -26.88
N GLN A 311 -20.16 -12.06 -27.05
CA GLN A 311 -21.55 -12.52 -26.88
C GLN A 311 -21.89 -13.66 -27.81
N GLY A 312 -21.66 -13.50 -29.12
CA GLY A 312 -21.96 -14.52 -30.13
C GLY A 312 -21.24 -15.84 -29.84
N LYS A 313 -19.93 -15.81 -29.54
CA LYS A 313 -19.16 -17.00 -29.20
C LYS A 313 -19.60 -17.65 -27.88
N MET A 314 -20.02 -16.84 -26.90
CA MET A 314 -20.56 -17.39 -25.65
C MET A 314 -21.88 -18.06 -25.85
N ASP A 315 -22.81 -17.43 -26.58
CA ASP A 315 -24.14 -18.02 -26.86
C ASP A 315 -24.04 -19.30 -27.70
N GLU A 316 -23.11 -19.35 -28.68
CA GLU A 316 -22.82 -20.56 -29.47
C GLU A 316 -22.30 -21.71 -28.55
N ARG A 317 -21.35 -21.42 -27.69
CA ARG A 317 -20.82 -22.42 -26.75
C ARG A 317 -21.87 -22.90 -25.77
N MET A 318 -22.73 -22.01 -25.29
CA MET A 318 -23.82 -22.37 -24.36
C MET A 318 -24.82 -23.30 -24.98
N LYS A 319 -25.14 -23.15 -26.28
CA LYS A 319 -26.02 -24.08 -27.03
C LYS A 319 -25.47 -25.49 -27.10
N ASN A 320 -24.13 -25.62 -27.21
CA ASN A 320 -23.46 -26.89 -27.39
C ASN A 320 -23.15 -27.63 -26.07
N ILE A 321 -23.39 -27.00 -24.89
CA ILE A 321 -23.21 -27.67 -23.60
C ILE A 321 -24.43 -28.52 -23.28
N GLN A 322 -24.24 -29.83 -23.15
CA GLN A 322 -25.26 -30.74 -22.60
C GLN A 322 -25.22 -30.67 -21.08
N PHE A 323 -26.32 -30.26 -20.47
CA PHE A 323 -26.44 -30.22 -19.02
C PHE A 323 -27.01 -31.55 -18.51
N SER A 324 -26.33 -32.19 -17.58
CA SER A 324 -26.88 -33.31 -16.82
C SER A 324 -27.85 -32.77 -15.77
N ASN A 325 -29.11 -33.15 -15.84
CA ASN A 325 -30.14 -32.68 -14.91
C ASN A 325 -29.73 -32.92 -13.44
N GLY A 326 -29.53 -31.84 -12.66
CA GLY A 326 -29.41 -31.84 -11.23
C GLY A 326 -28.01 -31.72 -10.64
N ASN A 327 -26.90 -31.69 -11.40
CA ASN A 327 -25.56 -31.49 -10.86
C ASN A 327 -25.07 -30.06 -11.06
N THR A 328 -25.37 -29.18 -10.09
CA THR A 328 -25.02 -27.76 -10.13
C THR A 328 -23.50 -27.49 -10.26
N LYS A 329 -22.67 -28.40 -9.77
CA LYS A 329 -21.20 -28.32 -9.87
C LYS A 329 -20.74 -28.50 -11.32
N GLN A 330 -21.20 -29.55 -11.99
CA GLN A 330 -20.85 -29.82 -13.39
C GLN A 330 -21.36 -28.70 -14.32
N GLU A 331 -22.59 -28.24 -14.11
CA GLU A 331 -23.16 -27.11 -14.84
C GLU A 331 -22.31 -25.86 -14.70
N TRP A 332 -21.89 -25.49 -13.46
CA TRP A 332 -21.03 -24.35 -13.22
C TRP A 332 -19.64 -24.51 -13.85
N ASP A 333 -19.01 -25.68 -13.72
CA ASP A 333 -17.69 -25.93 -14.27
C ASP A 333 -17.69 -25.78 -15.79
N SER A 334 -18.73 -26.26 -16.48
CA SER A 334 -18.91 -26.14 -17.95
C SER A 334 -19.08 -24.66 -18.35
N ILE A 335 -19.92 -23.90 -17.65
CA ILE A 335 -20.12 -22.46 -17.90
C ILE A 335 -18.81 -21.69 -17.67
N LYS A 336 -18.10 -21.99 -16.58
CA LYS A 336 -16.82 -21.38 -16.20
C LYS A 336 -15.74 -21.64 -17.24
N GLU A 337 -15.62 -22.88 -17.74
CA GLU A 337 -14.67 -23.24 -18.79
C GLU A 337 -14.94 -22.46 -20.08
N ALA A 338 -16.21 -22.41 -20.52
CA ALA A 338 -16.63 -21.65 -21.69
C ALA A 338 -16.29 -20.15 -21.54
N LEU A 339 -16.55 -19.57 -20.38
CA LEU A 339 -16.21 -18.17 -20.04
C LEU A 339 -14.69 -17.91 -20.11
N VAL A 340 -13.89 -18.75 -19.45
CA VAL A 340 -12.44 -18.59 -19.41
C VAL A 340 -11.81 -18.76 -20.80
N LYS A 341 -12.31 -19.73 -21.58
CA LYS A 341 -11.86 -19.97 -22.95
C LYS A 341 -12.19 -18.78 -23.86
N THR A 342 -13.40 -18.27 -23.81
CA THR A 342 -13.81 -17.09 -24.60
C THR A 342 -13.06 -15.83 -24.19
N LEU A 343 -12.82 -15.63 -22.88
CA LEU A 343 -11.98 -14.53 -22.38
C LEU A 343 -10.54 -14.63 -22.87
N SER A 344 -9.97 -15.83 -22.94
CA SER A 344 -8.58 -16.00 -23.39
C SER A 344 -8.40 -15.72 -24.89
N GLU A 345 -9.41 -16.05 -25.70
CA GLU A 345 -9.43 -15.84 -27.16
C GLU A 345 -9.67 -14.36 -27.52
N GLU A 346 -10.70 -13.75 -26.96
CA GLU A 346 -11.17 -12.43 -27.42
C GLU A 346 -10.57 -11.25 -26.62
N VAL A 347 -10.27 -11.46 -25.35
CA VAL A 347 -9.86 -10.39 -24.46
C VAL A 347 -8.35 -10.40 -24.21
N GLY A 348 -7.81 -11.60 -23.98
CA GLY A 348 -6.40 -11.80 -23.67
C GLY A 348 -5.97 -11.17 -22.32
N LYS A 349 -4.68 -11.32 -22.01
CA LYS A 349 -4.08 -10.83 -20.76
C LYS A 349 -3.47 -9.46 -20.96
N THR A 350 -3.54 -8.57 -19.97
CA THR A 350 -2.85 -7.28 -20.01
C THR A 350 -1.34 -7.46 -20.01
N SER A 351 -0.65 -6.98 -21.06
CA SER A 351 0.79 -6.78 -21.01
C SER A 351 1.10 -5.52 -20.20
N ARG A 352 1.90 -5.66 -19.14
CA ARG A 352 2.30 -4.52 -18.29
C ARG A 352 3.41 -3.72 -18.97
N VAL A 353 3.07 -2.77 -19.84
CA VAL A 353 4.01 -1.72 -20.26
C VAL A 353 3.37 -0.38 -19.94
N LYS A 354 3.74 0.23 -18.81
CA LYS A 354 3.38 1.62 -18.51
C LYS A 354 4.62 2.49 -18.69
N LYS A 355 4.77 3.12 -19.89
CA LYS A 355 5.56 4.34 -20.05
C LYS A 355 4.90 5.45 -19.24
N LYS A 356 5.69 6.39 -18.70
CA LYS A 356 5.12 7.62 -18.14
C LYS A 356 4.48 8.43 -19.26
N GLU A 357 3.23 8.83 -19.10
CA GLU A 357 2.37 9.42 -20.14
C GLU A 357 2.96 10.69 -20.77
N TRP A 358 3.83 11.42 -20.05
CA TRP A 358 4.46 12.64 -20.53
C TRP A 358 5.82 12.47 -21.21
N ILE A 359 6.34 11.24 -21.33
CA ILE A 359 7.60 10.97 -22.06
C ILE A 359 7.28 10.62 -23.50
N THR A 360 7.67 11.51 -24.44
CA THR A 360 7.45 11.33 -25.89
C THR A 360 8.57 10.56 -26.56
N GLU A 361 8.30 9.97 -27.72
CA GLU A 361 9.33 9.27 -28.54
C GLU A 361 10.49 10.23 -28.93
N GLY A 362 10.20 11.50 -29.29
CA GLY A 362 11.25 12.49 -29.61
C GLY A 362 12.19 12.79 -28.43
N MET A 363 11.68 12.75 -27.17
CA MET A 363 12.57 12.86 -26.00
C MET A 363 13.50 11.64 -25.89
N ILE A 364 12.99 10.49 -26.26
CA ILE A 364 13.74 9.23 -26.23
C ILE A 364 14.88 9.28 -27.26
N GLU A 365 14.59 9.75 -28.48
CA GLU A 365 15.60 9.94 -29.54
C GLU A 365 16.71 10.90 -29.11
N LYS A 366 16.35 12.03 -28.51
CA LYS A 366 17.32 12.98 -27.94
C LYS A 366 18.15 12.40 -26.79
N MET A 367 17.61 11.49 -25.99
CA MET A 367 18.37 10.76 -24.96
C MET A 367 19.45 9.87 -25.61
N ASP A 368 19.12 9.22 -26.73
CA ASP A 368 20.07 8.42 -27.49
C ASP A 368 21.12 9.29 -28.21
N GLU A 369 20.71 10.43 -28.77
CA GLU A 369 21.63 11.38 -29.36
C GLU A 369 22.61 11.94 -28.32
N ARG A 370 22.14 12.40 -27.17
CA ARG A 370 22.99 12.89 -26.08
C ARG A 370 24.04 11.86 -25.66
N ARG A 371 23.66 10.58 -25.63
CA ARG A 371 24.57 9.47 -25.27
C ARG A 371 25.79 9.40 -26.19
N LYS A 372 25.64 9.70 -27.48
CA LYS A 372 26.73 9.67 -28.46
C LYS A 372 27.86 10.65 -28.08
N TYR A 373 27.50 11.81 -27.50
CA TYR A 373 28.45 12.87 -27.12
C TYR A 373 29.05 12.71 -25.71
N LYS A 374 28.59 11.74 -24.89
CA LYS A 374 29.05 11.61 -23.50
C LYS A 374 30.58 11.44 -23.35
N ASN A 375 31.22 10.74 -24.28
CA ASN A 375 32.64 10.38 -24.23
C ASN A 375 33.50 11.09 -25.29
N ILE A 376 32.95 12.09 -25.98
CA ILE A 376 33.70 12.92 -26.91
C ILE A 376 34.41 14.01 -26.11
N GLU A 377 35.74 13.92 -26.01
CA GLU A 377 36.57 14.80 -25.18
C GLU A 377 36.87 16.15 -25.89
N THR A 378 36.41 16.36 -27.13
CA THR A 378 36.51 17.64 -27.81
C THR A 378 35.58 18.68 -27.16
N GLU A 379 35.95 19.94 -27.28
CA GLU A 379 35.12 21.05 -26.77
C GLU A 379 33.73 21.07 -27.37
N GLU A 380 33.64 20.82 -28.68
CA GLU A 380 32.36 20.67 -29.40
C GLU A 380 31.51 19.51 -28.83
N GLY A 381 32.09 18.36 -28.56
CA GLY A 381 31.40 17.21 -27.98
C GLY A 381 30.81 17.54 -26.59
N ARG A 382 31.57 18.23 -25.75
CA ARG A 382 31.14 18.70 -24.42
C ARG A 382 30.01 19.72 -24.52
N LEU A 383 30.11 20.66 -25.48
CA LEU A 383 29.06 21.66 -25.72
C LEU A 383 27.76 20.99 -26.21
N MET A 384 27.85 20.06 -27.16
CA MET A 384 26.67 19.30 -27.65
C MET A 384 26.00 18.49 -26.55
N TYR A 385 26.79 17.78 -25.73
CA TYR A 385 26.25 17.06 -24.57
C TYR A 385 25.49 18.00 -23.61
N LYS A 386 26.09 19.14 -23.30
CA LYS A 386 25.48 20.17 -22.42
C LYS A 386 24.21 20.76 -23.04
N LYS A 387 24.21 21.05 -24.35
CA LYS A 387 23.07 21.59 -25.11
C LYS A 387 21.88 20.61 -25.09
N LEU A 388 22.11 19.36 -25.49
CA LEU A 388 21.08 18.32 -25.53
C LEU A 388 20.53 18.00 -24.12
N ASN A 389 21.40 18.01 -23.11
CA ASN A 389 20.98 17.82 -21.72
C ASN A 389 20.06 18.94 -21.20
N ASN A 390 20.39 20.20 -21.51
CA ASN A 390 19.54 21.35 -21.13
C ASN A 390 18.22 21.34 -21.89
N GLN A 391 18.24 20.96 -23.16
CA GLN A 391 17.06 20.86 -24.01
C GLN A 391 16.11 19.76 -23.49
N LEU A 392 16.62 18.56 -23.25
CA LEU A 392 15.87 17.45 -22.64
C LEU A 392 15.24 17.82 -21.29
N ARG A 393 16.01 18.53 -20.44
CA ARG A 393 15.48 19.00 -19.15
C ARG A 393 14.28 19.92 -19.34
N ARG A 394 14.39 20.94 -20.22
CA ARG A 394 13.31 21.90 -20.50
C ARG A 394 12.06 21.20 -21.07
N GLU A 395 12.27 20.30 -22.05
CA GLU A 395 11.17 19.56 -22.68
C GLU A 395 10.46 18.64 -21.68
N THR A 396 11.21 17.93 -20.83
CA THR A 396 10.64 17.04 -19.80
C THR A 396 9.87 17.82 -18.74
N ASP A 397 10.42 18.96 -18.28
CA ASP A 397 9.76 19.82 -17.31
C ASP A 397 8.45 20.38 -17.89
N LYS A 398 8.48 20.89 -19.14
CA LYS A 398 7.29 21.41 -19.85
C LYS A 398 6.23 20.33 -20.07
N ALA A 399 6.61 19.16 -20.56
CA ALA A 399 5.66 18.07 -20.80
C ALA A 399 5.01 17.57 -19.51
N ARG A 400 5.78 17.51 -18.41
CA ARG A 400 5.26 17.17 -17.09
C ARG A 400 4.30 18.21 -16.56
N GLU A 401 4.60 19.49 -16.73
CA GLU A 401 3.74 20.60 -16.32
C GLU A 401 2.42 20.59 -17.08
N THR A 402 2.48 20.44 -18.42
CA THR A 402 1.29 20.35 -19.27
C THR A 402 0.42 19.17 -18.85
N TRP A 403 0.99 17.98 -18.71
CA TRP A 403 0.26 16.80 -18.25
C TRP A 403 -0.36 17.00 -16.84
N THR A 404 0.38 17.64 -15.92
CA THR A 404 -0.13 17.92 -14.56
C THR A 404 -1.33 18.88 -14.62
N ARG A 405 -1.27 19.91 -15.45
CA ARG A 405 -2.37 20.87 -15.67
C ARG A 405 -3.61 20.18 -16.22
N GLU A 406 -3.45 19.36 -17.27
CA GLU A 406 -4.54 18.56 -17.83
C GLU A 406 -5.20 17.63 -16.79
N GLN A 407 -4.39 17.03 -15.89
CA GLN A 407 -4.95 16.20 -14.80
C GLN A 407 -5.68 17.06 -13.77
N CYS A 408 -5.24 18.30 -13.48
CA CYS A 408 -5.95 19.21 -12.58
C CYS A 408 -7.29 19.65 -13.17
N GLU A 409 -7.31 20.05 -14.44
CA GLU A 409 -8.53 20.41 -15.17
C GLU A 409 -9.54 19.25 -15.20
N ARG A 410 -9.03 18.02 -15.40
CA ARG A 410 -9.84 16.81 -15.34
C ARG A 410 -10.43 16.56 -13.95
N ILE A 411 -9.70 16.85 -12.87
CA ILE A 411 -10.19 16.77 -11.48
C ILE A 411 -11.31 17.77 -11.24
N GLU A 412 -11.16 19.01 -11.71
CA GLU A 412 -12.18 20.05 -11.58
C GLU A 412 -13.46 19.72 -12.38
N GLU A 413 -13.30 19.11 -13.56
CA GLU A 413 -14.45 18.62 -14.34
C GLU A 413 -15.19 17.48 -13.63
N MET A 414 -14.45 16.54 -12.98
CA MET A 414 -15.04 15.47 -12.20
C MET A 414 -15.76 15.98 -10.96
N GLU A 415 -15.24 17.03 -10.31
CA GLU A 415 -15.88 17.69 -9.18
C GLU A 415 -17.21 18.31 -9.62
N ARG A 416 -17.24 19.04 -10.75
CA ARG A 416 -18.46 19.63 -11.32
C ARG A 416 -19.52 18.57 -11.69
N LYS A 417 -19.07 17.40 -12.18
CA LYS A 417 -19.95 16.26 -12.49
C LYS A 417 -20.34 15.42 -11.28
N GLY A 418 -19.84 15.74 -10.07
CA GLY A 418 -20.10 14.97 -8.83
C GLY A 418 -19.46 13.59 -8.80
N ASN A 419 -18.52 13.28 -9.72
CA ASN A 419 -17.83 12.00 -9.79
C ASN A 419 -16.65 11.92 -8.81
N MET A 420 -16.96 11.84 -7.53
CA MET A 420 -15.97 11.85 -6.45
C MET A 420 -15.04 10.63 -6.48
N GLU A 421 -15.50 9.47 -6.95
CA GLU A 421 -14.67 8.24 -6.99
C GLU A 421 -13.48 8.42 -7.96
N GLU A 422 -13.75 8.94 -9.14
CA GLU A 422 -12.74 9.15 -10.18
C GLU A 422 -11.83 10.36 -9.86
N LEU A 423 -12.40 11.38 -9.22
CA LEU A 423 -11.65 12.52 -8.67
C LEU A 423 -10.58 12.05 -7.68
N TYR A 424 -10.97 11.31 -6.64
CA TYR A 424 -10.01 10.80 -5.66
C TYR A 424 -8.98 9.84 -6.26
N LYS A 425 -9.35 9.05 -7.26
CA LYS A 425 -8.43 8.18 -7.99
C LYS A 425 -7.38 8.98 -8.76
N THR A 426 -7.79 10.01 -9.49
CA THR A 426 -6.89 10.90 -10.24
C THR A 426 -5.99 11.68 -9.28
N ALA A 427 -6.54 12.25 -8.21
CA ALA A 427 -5.78 12.95 -7.19
C ALA A 427 -4.72 12.05 -6.49
N ARG A 428 -5.05 10.79 -6.20
CA ARG A 428 -4.08 9.80 -5.65
C ARG A 428 -2.96 9.49 -6.64
N ASN A 429 -3.25 9.41 -7.93
CA ASN A 429 -2.25 9.18 -8.97
C ASN A 429 -1.28 10.36 -9.08
N LEU A 430 -1.78 11.59 -8.97
CA LEU A 430 -0.97 12.82 -8.97
C LEU A 430 -0.09 12.95 -7.73
N THR A 431 -0.64 12.70 -6.54
CA THR A 431 0.07 12.88 -5.27
C THR A 431 1.05 11.75 -4.96
N LYS A 432 1.15 10.73 -5.84
CA LYS A 432 2.00 9.55 -5.59
C LYS A 432 1.84 8.98 -4.17
N CYS A 433 0.62 9.01 -3.64
CA CYS A 433 0.33 8.17 -2.48
C CYS A 433 0.65 6.73 -2.90
N THR A 434 1.79 6.26 -2.46
CA THR A 434 2.27 4.90 -2.69
C THR A 434 1.13 3.92 -2.46
N PRO A 435 0.95 2.91 -3.34
CA PRO A 435 0.04 1.82 -3.04
C PRO A 435 0.37 1.32 -1.64
N ARG A 436 -0.66 1.09 -0.83
CA ARG A 436 -0.46 0.46 0.49
C ARG A 436 0.27 -0.84 0.24
N ILE A 437 1.56 -0.84 0.57
CA ILE A 437 2.38 -2.04 0.50
C ILE A 437 1.78 -2.97 1.53
N VAL A 438 1.31 -4.14 1.08
CA VAL A 438 1.09 -5.26 2.01
C VAL A 438 2.47 -5.52 2.61
N PRO A 439 2.69 -5.35 3.91
CA PRO A 439 4.01 -5.50 4.46
C PRO A 439 4.51 -6.90 4.19
N LYS A 440 5.60 -7.03 3.45
CA LYS A 440 6.44 -8.24 3.44
C LYS A 440 7.27 -8.34 4.73
N GLN A 441 7.03 -7.43 5.68
CA GLN A 441 7.63 -7.48 7.01
C GLN A 441 6.98 -8.61 7.80
N GLY A 442 7.81 -9.41 8.48
CA GLY A 442 7.36 -10.53 9.28
C GLY A 442 6.26 -10.13 10.26
N MET A 443 5.32 -11.04 10.45
CA MET A 443 4.27 -10.91 11.45
C MET A 443 4.82 -11.28 12.84
N MET A 444 4.30 -10.66 13.88
CA MET A 444 4.64 -10.99 15.25
C MET A 444 3.84 -12.23 15.68
N ASN A 445 4.53 -13.27 16.11
CA ASN A 445 3.90 -14.49 16.64
C ASN A 445 3.38 -14.25 18.08
N LYS A 446 2.72 -15.26 18.67
CA LYS A 446 2.16 -15.19 20.05
C LYS A 446 3.26 -14.96 21.12
N GLU A 447 4.50 -15.31 20.84
CA GLU A 447 5.67 -15.16 21.72
C GLU A 447 6.33 -13.78 21.59
N GLY A 448 5.87 -12.90 20.67
CA GLY A 448 6.42 -11.56 20.44
C GLY A 448 7.58 -11.52 19.43
N ASN A 449 7.97 -12.64 18.84
CA ASN A 449 9.03 -12.72 17.82
C ASN A 449 8.49 -12.35 16.43
N ILE A 450 9.31 -11.66 15.64
CA ILE A 450 8.94 -11.30 14.27
C ILE A 450 9.32 -12.45 13.34
N THR A 451 8.33 -13.03 12.65
CA THR A 451 8.56 -14.08 11.66
C THR A 451 9.24 -13.52 10.42
N THR A 452 10.16 -14.29 9.87
CA THR A 452 10.88 -13.94 8.63
C THR A 452 10.47 -14.83 7.46
N SER A 453 9.78 -15.94 7.73
CA SER A 453 9.31 -16.92 6.74
C SER A 453 7.87 -16.62 6.31
N MET A 454 7.57 -16.81 5.02
CA MET A 454 6.20 -16.71 4.51
C MET A 454 5.33 -17.86 5.03
N GLU A 455 5.90 -19.04 5.20
CA GLU A 455 5.19 -20.22 5.74
C GLU A 455 4.73 -19.98 7.18
N GLU A 456 5.62 -19.46 8.04
CA GLU A 456 5.24 -19.07 9.42
C GLU A 456 4.15 -17.98 9.41
N THR A 457 4.26 -17.00 8.51
CA THR A 457 3.24 -15.96 8.36
C THR A 457 1.88 -16.53 7.95
N LYS A 458 1.84 -17.55 7.08
CA LYS A 458 0.61 -18.26 6.70
C LYS A 458 0.00 -19.00 7.89
N ILE A 459 0.84 -19.66 8.70
CA ILE A 459 0.39 -20.39 9.92
C ILE A 459 -0.25 -19.41 10.89
N ILE A 460 0.40 -18.27 11.19
CA ILE A 460 -0.13 -17.24 12.09
C ILE A 460 -1.47 -16.69 11.59
N TRP A 461 -1.60 -16.43 10.27
CA TRP A 461 -2.87 -15.98 9.72
C TRP A 461 -3.95 -17.07 9.79
N LYS A 462 -3.60 -18.34 9.56
CA LYS A 462 -4.51 -19.47 9.67
C LYS A 462 -5.05 -19.56 11.09
N GLU A 463 -4.16 -19.67 12.10
CA GLU A 463 -4.53 -19.73 13.52
C GLU A 463 -5.41 -18.54 13.95
N TYR A 464 -5.04 -17.32 13.52
CA TYR A 464 -5.81 -16.12 13.85
C TYR A 464 -7.22 -16.13 13.25
N ILE A 465 -7.39 -16.61 12.02
CA ILE A 465 -8.70 -16.70 11.37
C ILE A 465 -9.53 -17.83 11.99
N GLU A 466 -8.93 -18.97 12.28
CA GLU A 466 -9.59 -20.07 13.00
C GLU A 466 -10.10 -19.58 14.36
N GLU A 467 -9.27 -18.95 15.18
CA GLU A 467 -9.66 -18.40 16.49
C GLU A 467 -10.74 -17.32 16.37
N LEU A 468 -10.64 -16.43 15.35
CA LEU A 468 -11.60 -15.37 15.13
C LEU A 468 -13.00 -15.88 14.80
N TYR A 469 -13.09 -16.90 13.93
CA TYR A 469 -14.34 -17.43 13.40
C TYR A 469 -14.77 -18.76 14.05
N GLN A 470 -14.01 -19.25 15.03
CA GLN A 470 -14.41 -20.40 15.84
C GLN A 470 -15.69 -20.06 16.59
N SER A 471 -16.73 -20.88 16.44
CA SER A 471 -17.89 -20.82 17.32
C SER A 471 -17.66 -21.76 18.51
N ASP A 472 -17.99 -21.33 19.71
CA ASP A 472 -17.90 -22.14 20.94
C ASP A 472 -18.85 -23.36 20.93
N ILE A 473 -19.58 -23.55 19.83
CA ILE A 473 -20.58 -24.59 19.69
C ILE A 473 -20.23 -25.43 18.45
N SER A 474 -19.70 -26.61 18.69
CA SER A 474 -19.54 -27.68 17.69
C SER A 474 -20.78 -27.78 16.78
N ASN A 475 -20.62 -27.65 15.48
CA ASN A 475 -21.55 -28.06 14.38
C ASN A 475 -23.04 -28.16 14.69
N GLY A 476 -23.58 -27.29 15.53
CA GLY A 476 -25.00 -27.25 15.82
C GLY A 476 -25.78 -26.93 14.56
N ASN A 477 -26.68 -27.81 14.14
CA ASN A 477 -27.59 -27.61 13.03
C ASN A 477 -28.16 -26.20 13.05
N MET A 478 -27.93 -25.43 11.97
CA MET A 478 -28.81 -24.32 11.65
C MET A 478 -30.13 -24.94 11.25
N ASN A 479 -31.00 -25.21 12.28
CA ASN A 479 -32.28 -25.86 12.03
C ASN A 479 -33.14 -24.98 11.13
N ILE A 480 -33.11 -25.30 9.83
CA ILE A 480 -34.11 -24.85 8.87
C ILE A 480 -35.07 -26.02 8.78
N GLU A 481 -36.33 -25.70 8.95
CA GLU A 481 -37.41 -26.68 8.93
C GLU A 481 -37.38 -27.48 7.63
N PRO A 482 -37.75 -28.78 7.63
CA PRO A 482 -37.84 -29.58 6.44
C PRO A 482 -38.76 -28.97 5.36
N GLU A 483 -38.43 -29.14 4.08
CA GLU A 483 -39.20 -28.58 2.95
C GLU A 483 -40.66 -29.12 2.89
N ASN A 484 -40.83 -30.37 3.30
CA ASN A 484 -42.14 -31.06 3.24
C ASN A 484 -43.17 -30.58 4.27
N GLU A 485 -42.74 -29.81 5.27
CA GLU A 485 -43.59 -29.22 6.29
C GLU A 485 -44.11 -27.83 5.92
N ARG A 486 -43.84 -27.35 4.68
CA ARG A 486 -44.17 -25.97 4.27
C ARG A 486 -45.12 -25.95 3.08
N GLU A 487 -46.07 -25.02 3.09
CA GLU A 487 -46.90 -24.71 1.96
C GLU A 487 -46.11 -24.10 0.80
N GLU A 488 -46.53 -24.26 -0.44
CA GLU A 488 -45.78 -23.74 -1.63
C GLU A 488 -45.60 -22.21 -1.56
N ASP A 489 -46.60 -21.48 -1.08
CA ASP A 489 -46.59 -20.03 -0.97
C ASP A 489 -45.54 -19.53 0.04
N GLU A 490 -45.16 -20.33 1.05
CA GLU A 490 -44.12 -19.99 2.03
C GLU A 490 -42.69 -20.29 1.52
N LYS A 491 -42.60 -21.11 0.46
CA LYS A 491 -41.28 -21.53 -0.05
C LYS A 491 -40.55 -20.44 -0.83
N GLY A 492 -41.27 -19.51 -1.44
CA GLY A 492 -40.76 -18.41 -2.25
C GLY A 492 -40.72 -18.71 -3.75
N PRO A 493 -40.96 -17.68 -4.61
CA PRO A 493 -41.10 -17.80 -6.05
C PRO A 493 -39.80 -18.12 -6.77
N ARG A 494 -39.90 -18.73 -7.95
CA ARG A 494 -38.78 -18.99 -8.88
C ARG A 494 -38.04 -17.70 -9.23
N ILE A 495 -36.72 -17.81 -9.48
CA ILE A 495 -35.90 -16.68 -9.94
C ILE A 495 -36.09 -16.48 -11.44
N GLU A 496 -36.52 -15.27 -11.80
CA GLU A 496 -36.83 -14.89 -13.16
C GLU A 496 -35.59 -14.37 -13.91
N LYS A 497 -35.55 -14.55 -15.25
CA LYS A 497 -34.44 -14.12 -16.09
C LYS A 497 -34.11 -12.63 -15.93
N TRP A 498 -35.14 -11.77 -15.83
CA TRP A 498 -34.93 -10.33 -15.66
C TRP A 498 -34.25 -9.97 -14.33
N GLU A 499 -34.46 -10.75 -13.25
CA GLU A 499 -33.78 -10.54 -11.96
C GLU A 499 -32.29 -10.80 -12.13
N VAL A 500 -31.92 -11.86 -12.85
CA VAL A 500 -30.52 -12.22 -13.16
C VAL A 500 -29.87 -11.12 -14.01
N GLU A 501 -30.52 -10.71 -15.11
CA GLU A 501 -30.04 -9.63 -15.98
C GLU A 501 -29.80 -8.34 -15.20
N LYS A 502 -30.75 -7.94 -14.35
CA LYS A 502 -30.63 -6.75 -13.50
C LYS A 502 -29.51 -6.88 -12.48
N ALA A 503 -29.36 -8.04 -11.83
CA ALA A 503 -28.30 -8.28 -10.87
C ALA A 503 -26.90 -8.26 -11.50
N LEU A 504 -26.76 -8.84 -12.71
CA LEU A 504 -25.50 -8.78 -13.48
C LEU A 504 -25.16 -7.34 -13.90
N ASN A 505 -26.16 -6.59 -14.42
CA ASN A 505 -25.97 -5.20 -14.82
C ASN A 505 -25.61 -4.27 -13.64
N ASP A 506 -26.06 -4.56 -12.44
CA ASP A 506 -25.73 -3.80 -11.23
C ASP A 506 -24.31 -4.08 -10.67
N LEU A 507 -23.59 -5.10 -11.16
CA LEU A 507 -22.23 -5.38 -10.73
C LEU A 507 -21.30 -4.19 -11.06
N LYS A 508 -20.43 -3.79 -10.14
CA LYS A 508 -19.47 -2.71 -10.36
C LYS A 508 -18.28 -3.21 -11.19
N LYS A 509 -17.90 -2.46 -12.25
CA LYS A 509 -16.73 -2.75 -13.10
C LYS A 509 -15.41 -2.58 -12.31
N LYS A 510 -14.33 -3.22 -12.80
CA LYS A 510 -12.93 -3.08 -12.27
C LYS A 510 -12.77 -3.44 -10.79
N LYS A 511 -13.52 -4.43 -10.31
CA LYS A 511 -13.38 -4.95 -8.93
C LYS A 511 -12.48 -6.19 -8.89
N ALA A 512 -11.99 -6.51 -7.68
CA ALA A 512 -11.14 -7.68 -7.44
C ALA A 512 -11.88 -8.99 -7.82
N LEU A 513 -11.15 -9.91 -8.43
CA LEU A 513 -11.66 -11.21 -8.83
C LEU A 513 -11.83 -12.14 -7.63
N GLY A 514 -12.80 -13.02 -7.67
CA GLY A 514 -12.93 -14.15 -6.77
C GLY A 514 -11.96 -15.30 -7.13
N CYS A 515 -12.14 -16.45 -6.52
CA CYS A 515 -11.33 -17.64 -6.80
C CYS A 515 -11.59 -18.24 -8.22
N ASP A 516 -12.74 -17.94 -8.82
CA ASP A 516 -13.11 -18.29 -10.19
C ASP A 516 -12.35 -17.52 -11.26
N HIS A 517 -11.67 -16.42 -10.90
CA HIS A 517 -10.98 -15.51 -11.82
C HIS A 517 -11.83 -14.89 -12.92
N ILE A 518 -13.17 -14.87 -12.78
CA ILE A 518 -14.11 -14.30 -13.76
C ILE A 518 -14.34 -12.82 -13.41
N PRO A 519 -14.06 -11.88 -14.33
CA PRO A 519 -14.34 -10.46 -14.10
C PRO A 519 -15.84 -10.15 -14.24
N SER A 520 -16.33 -9.17 -13.50
CA SER A 520 -17.71 -8.71 -13.59
C SER A 520 -18.09 -8.24 -15.00
N GLU A 521 -17.13 -7.70 -15.76
CA GLU A 521 -17.28 -7.24 -17.14
C GLU A 521 -17.67 -8.39 -18.08
N ALA A 522 -17.12 -9.59 -17.87
CA ALA A 522 -17.47 -10.77 -18.66
C ALA A 522 -18.90 -11.21 -18.39
N LEU A 523 -19.34 -11.24 -17.14
CA LEU A 523 -20.73 -11.56 -16.78
C LEU A 523 -21.72 -10.52 -17.32
N LYS A 524 -21.33 -9.23 -17.35
CA LYS A 524 -22.15 -8.15 -17.95
C LYS A 524 -22.19 -8.18 -19.47
N ALA A 525 -21.26 -8.87 -20.08
CA ALA A 525 -21.18 -9.01 -21.54
C ALA A 525 -21.83 -10.28 -22.07
N LEU A 526 -22.52 -11.09 -21.23
CA LEU A 526 -23.23 -12.29 -21.66
C LEU A 526 -24.38 -11.97 -22.61
N GLY A 527 -24.61 -12.85 -23.53
CA GLY A 527 -25.74 -12.80 -24.45
C GLY A 527 -27.02 -13.48 -23.91
N PRO A 528 -28.14 -13.42 -24.64
CA PRO A 528 -29.42 -13.92 -24.16
C PRO A 528 -29.46 -15.42 -23.83
N GLU A 529 -28.74 -16.23 -24.61
CA GLU A 529 -28.69 -17.69 -24.40
C GLU A 529 -27.87 -18.00 -23.16
N ALA A 530 -26.69 -17.38 -23.03
CA ALA A 530 -25.83 -17.54 -21.86
C ALA A 530 -26.52 -17.09 -20.56
N ILE A 531 -27.29 -16.01 -20.59
CA ILE A 531 -28.09 -15.54 -19.43
C ILE A 531 -29.20 -16.56 -19.11
N SER A 532 -29.88 -17.11 -20.11
CA SER A 532 -30.92 -18.13 -19.91
C SER A 532 -30.36 -19.37 -19.22
N ARG A 533 -29.20 -19.86 -19.69
CA ARG A 533 -28.49 -21.00 -19.07
C ARG A 533 -28.03 -20.70 -17.64
N LEU A 534 -27.51 -19.49 -17.42
CA LEU A 534 -27.13 -19.05 -16.10
C LEU A 534 -28.32 -18.95 -15.13
N THR A 535 -29.49 -18.51 -15.64
CA THR A 535 -30.74 -18.46 -14.87
C THR A 535 -31.19 -19.86 -14.46
N ASN A 536 -31.06 -20.85 -15.34
CA ASN A 536 -31.36 -22.24 -15.01
C ASN A 536 -30.45 -22.79 -13.93
N LEU A 537 -29.13 -22.56 -14.01
CA LEU A 537 -28.18 -22.92 -12.96
C LEU A 537 -28.54 -22.28 -11.61
N ILE A 538 -28.86 -20.97 -11.62
CA ILE A 538 -29.25 -20.25 -10.40
C ILE A 538 -30.54 -20.84 -9.79
N ASN A 539 -31.52 -21.17 -10.61
CA ASN A 539 -32.74 -21.86 -10.15
C ASN A 539 -32.43 -23.27 -9.60
N ASN A 540 -31.53 -24.03 -10.25
CA ASN A 540 -31.14 -25.34 -9.74
C ASN A 540 -30.51 -25.22 -8.35
N ILE A 541 -29.63 -24.23 -8.14
CA ILE A 541 -29.06 -23.90 -6.82
C ILE A 541 -30.17 -23.48 -5.83
N TYR A 542 -31.15 -22.68 -6.29
CA TYR A 542 -32.26 -22.19 -5.48
C TYR A 542 -33.20 -23.31 -5.01
N PHE A 543 -33.50 -24.26 -5.92
CA PHE A 543 -34.41 -25.39 -5.61
C PHE A 543 -33.72 -26.54 -4.86
N THR A 544 -32.45 -26.80 -5.11
CA THR A 544 -31.70 -27.90 -4.48
C THR A 544 -30.99 -27.48 -3.17
N GLY A 545 -30.66 -26.18 -3.01
CA GLY A 545 -29.81 -25.67 -1.96
C GLY A 545 -28.32 -26.01 -2.17
N THR A 546 -27.97 -26.71 -3.26
CA THR A 546 -26.61 -27.21 -3.50
C THR A 546 -25.78 -26.20 -4.25
N TRP A 547 -24.77 -25.64 -3.62
CA TRP A 547 -23.85 -24.66 -4.20
C TRP A 547 -22.60 -25.33 -4.79
N PRO A 548 -22.12 -24.88 -5.96
CA PRO A 548 -20.76 -25.18 -6.41
C PRO A 548 -19.71 -24.66 -5.43
N GLU A 549 -18.71 -25.47 -5.07
CA GLU A 549 -17.70 -25.14 -4.07
C GLU A 549 -16.94 -23.84 -4.34
N ASP A 550 -16.60 -23.58 -5.60
CA ASP A 550 -15.94 -22.35 -6.03
C ASP A 550 -16.75 -21.09 -5.66
N LEU A 551 -18.08 -21.15 -5.73
CA LEU A 551 -18.96 -20.04 -5.42
C LEU A 551 -19.06 -19.76 -3.90
N LEU A 552 -18.74 -20.74 -3.07
CA LEU A 552 -18.69 -20.61 -1.61
C LEU A 552 -17.32 -20.16 -1.10
N LYS A 553 -16.25 -20.37 -1.87
CA LYS A 553 -14.89 -20.02 -1.47
C LYS A 553 -14.67 -18.50 -1.50
N THR A 554 -14.11 -17.99 -0.41
CA THR A 554 -13.84 -16.55 -0.23
C THR A 554 -12.35 -16.31 -0.03
N ILE A 555 -11.79 -15.31 -0.71
CA ILE A 555 -10.41 -14.88 -0.52
C ILE A 555 -10.39 -13.68 0.42
N LEU A 556 -9.73 -13.81 1.57
CA LEU A 556 -9.51 -12.72 2.51
C LEU A 556 -8.22 -11.98 2.17
N VAL A 557 -8.32 -10.68 1.94
CA VAL A 557 -7.17 -9.80 1.69
C VAL A 557 -6.97 -8.90 2.90
N PRO A 558 -5.86 -9.06 3.67
CA PRO A 558 -5.58 -8.23 4.82
C PRO A 558 -5.08 -6.84 4.42
N LEU A 559 -5.75 -5.79 4.88
CA LEU A 559 -5.37 -4.40 4.69
C LEU A 559 -4.93 -3.77 6.02
N PRO A 560 -3.73 -3.18 6.13
CA PRO A 560 -3.25 -2.60 7.37
C PRO A 560 -4.11 -1.39 7.80
N LYS A 561 -4.51 -1.35 9.07
CA LYS A 561 -5.21 -0.22 9.71
C LYS A 561 -4.25 0.92 10.07
N LYS A 562 -2.98 0.60 10.29
CA LYS A 562 -1.89 1.53 10.68
C LYS A 562 -0.62 1.27 9.87
N SER A 563 0.25 2.26 9.75
CA SER A 563 1.48 2.18 8.92
C SER A 563 2.50 1.13 9.39
N LYS A 564 2.53 0.79 10.67
CA LYS A 564 3.41 -0.23 11.27
C LYS A 564 2.58 -1.36 11.86
N ALA A 565 1.77 -2.02 11.05
CA ALA A 565 0.98 -3.18 11.45
C ALA A 565 1.90 -4.42 11.54
N LYS A 566 1.98 -5.03 12.72
CA LYS A 566 2.80 -6.22 12.99
C LYS A 566 1.98 -7.44 13.42
N GLU A 567 0.77 -7.22 13.95
CA GLU A 567 -0.12 -8.27 14.44
C GLU A 567 -1.35 -8.39 13.52
N CYS A 568 -1.96 -9.58 13.42
CA CYS A 568 -3.15 -9.81 12.59
C CYS A 568 -4.33 -8.89 12.97
N LYS A 569 -4.49 -8.53 14.25
CA LYS A 569 -5.52 -7.58 14.74
C LYS A 569 -5.34 -6.15 14.17
N ASP A 570 -4.12 -5.80 13.72
CA ASP A 570 -3.82 -4.50 13.10
C ASP A 570 -4.31 -4.40 11.65
N TYR A 571 -4.85 -5.48 11.12
CA TYR A 571 -5.37 -5.54 9.75
C TYR A 571 -6.91 -5.60 9.75
N ARG A 572 -7.49 -5.13 8.64
CA ARG A 572 -8.89 -5.37 8.28
C ARG A 572 -8.89 -6.35 7.11
N THR A 573 -9.58 -7.48 7.27
CA THR A 573 -9.75 -8.47 6.21
C THR A 573 -10.89 -8.04 5.28
N ILE A 574 -10.64 -8.04 3.97
CA ILE A 574 -11.68 -7.76 2.97
C ILE A 574 -11.92 -9.06 2.19
N SER A 575 -13.19 -9.45 2.09
CA SER A 575 -13.62 -10.65 1.37
C SER A 575 -13.73 -10.39 -0.14
N CYS A 576 -12.94 -11.09 -0.94
CA CYS A 576 -13.08 -11.14 -2.39
C CYS A 576 -13.88 -12.38 -2.76
N ILE A 577 -15.17 -12.18 -3.05
CA ILE A 577 -16.17 -13.19 -3.38
C ILE A 577 -16.34 -13.24 -4.91
N CYS A 578 -16.65 -14.40 -5.47
CA CYS A 578 -16.98 -14.57 -6.88
C CYS A 578 -18.09 -13.60 -7.32
N HIS A 579 -18.00 -13.08 -8.54
CA HIS A 579 -18.97 -12.10 -9.03
C HIS A 579 -20.36 -12.69 -9.25
N LEU A 580 -20.43 -13.97 -9.61
CA LEU A 580 -21.71 -14.68 -9.70
C LEU A 580 -22.38 -14.80 -8.33
N THR A 581 -21.64 -15.19 -7.29
CA THR A 581 -22.15 -15.22 -5.90
C THR A 581 -22.68 -13.84 -5.49
N LYS A 582 -22.01 -12.74 -5.87
CA LYS A 582 -22.52 -11.38 -5.64
C LYS A 582 -23.81 -11.08 -6.40
N ALA A 583 -23.97 -11.61 -7.61
CA ALA A 583 -25.23 -11.45 -8.36
C ALA A 583 -26.38 -12.20 -7.67
N ILE A 584 -26.16 -13.46 -7.29
CA ILE A 584 -27.16 -14.28 -6.58
C ILE A 584 -27.55 -13.61 -5.23
N THR A 585 -26.56 -13.25 -4.41
CA THR A 585 -26.84 -12.57 -3.12
C THR A 585 -27.54 -11.23 -3.29
N ARG A 586 -27.38 -10.56 -4.43
CA ARG A 586 -28.13 -9.34 -4.75
C ARG A 586 -29.57 -9.61 -5.14
N ILE A 587 -29.86 -10.72 -5.82
CA ILE A 587 -31.22 -11.15 -6.11
C ILE A 587 -31.96 -11.43 -4.79
N ILE A 588 -31.36 -12.24 -3.92
CA ILE A 588 -31.90 -12.55 -2.60
C ILE A 588 -32.16 -11.26 -1.80
N LEU A 589 -31.14 -10.38 -1.72
CA LEU A 589 -31.29 -9.11 -1.01
C LEU A 589 -32.49 -8.29 -1.48
N LYS A 590 -32.70 -8.20 -2.80
CA LYS A 590 -33.86 -7.46 -3.35
C LYS A 590 -35.20 -8.09 -2.99
N ARG A 591 -35.26 -9.40 -2.85
CA ARG A 591 -36.47 -10.12 -2.45
C ARG A 591 -36.83 -9.90 -0.99
N ILE A 592 -35.80 -9.88 -0.12
CA ILE A 592 -35.98 -9.72 1.34
C ILE A 592 -35.96 -8.26 1.80
N ASP A 593 -35.52 -7.32 0.95
CA ASP A 593 -35.26 -5.89 1.31
C ASP A 593 -36.51 -5.23 1.94
N ARG A 594 -37.69 -5.44 1.34
CA ARG A 594 -38.94 -4.87 1.87
C ARG A 594 -39.24 -5.40 3.28
N LYS A 595 -39.18 -6.71 3.49
CA LYS A 595 -39.47 -7.36 4.78
C LYS A 595 -38.51 -6.91 5.88
N ILE A 596 -37.24 -6.71 5.52
CA ILE A 596 -36.22 -6.19 6.46
C ILE A 596 -36.47 -4.71 6.75
N GLU A 597 -36.76 -3.89 5.73
CA GLU A 597 -36.99 -2.46 5.91
C GLU A 597 -38.18 -2.15 6.81
N GLU A 598 -39.26 -2.96 6.74
CA GLU A 598 -40.44 -2.89 7.59
C GLU A 598 -40.14 -3.19 9.07
N ASN A 599 -39.04 -3.95 9.34
CA ASN A 599 -38.59 -4.32 10.68
C ASN A 599 -37.38 -3.48 11.19
N MET A 600 -37.02 -2.42 10.45
CA MET A 600 -35.87 -1.57 10.77
C MET A 600 -36.30 -0.25 11.41
N GLY A 601 -35.74 0.06 12.58
CA GLY A 601 -36.04 1.30 13.29
C GLY A 601 -35.68 2.57 12.49
N GLU A 602 -36.45 3.66 12.69
CA GLU A 602 -36.20 4.94 12.02
C GLU A 602 -34.84 5.58 12.42
N ASP A 603 -34.31 5.23 13.56
CA ASP A 603 -33.04 5.67 14.12
C ASP A 603 -31.80 4.95 13.54
N GLN A 604 -31.98 3.96 12.62
CA GLN A 604 -30.90 3.35 11.86
C GLN A 604 -30.64 4.12 10.56
N PHE A 605 -29.43 4.70 10.42
CA PHE A 605 -29.01 5.50 9.26
C PHE A 605 -27.98 4.76 8.38
N GLY A 606 -27.33 3.72 8.89
CA GLY A 606 -26.28 2.98 8.17
C GLY A 606 -26.86 2.06 7.10
N PHE A 607 -26.27 2.06 5.91
CA PHE A 607 -26.59 1.17 4.77
C PHE A 607 -28.05 1.22 4.27
N ARG A 608 -28.82 2.21 4.66
CA ARG A 608 -30.20 2.44 4.18
C ARG A 608 -30.23 3.47 3.05
N LYS A 609 -31.14 3.26 2.09
CA LYS A 609 -31.31 4.16 0.94
C LYS A 609 -31.84 5.51 1.41
N GLY A 610 -31.23 6.60 0.96
CA GLY A 610 -31.63 7.97 1.31
C GLY A 610 -31.18 8.45 2.68
N LYS A 611 -30.59 7.60 3.53
CA LYS A 611 -30.05 7.95 4.84
C LYS A 611 -28.50 7.91 4.82
N GLY A 612 -27.81 8.78 5.59
CA GLY A 612 -26.35 8.81 5.63
C GLY A 612 -25.78 9.32 6.94
N THR A 613 -24.47 9.38 7.05
CA THR A 613 -23.76 9.86 8.25
C THR A 613 -24.11 11.30 8.62
N ARG A 614 -24.46 12.14 7.62
CA ARG A 614 -24.84 13.54 7.85
C ARG A 614 -26.16 13.61 8.58
N ASP A 615 -27.10 12.73 8.30
CA ASP A 615 -28.42 12.68 8.91
C ASP A 615 -28.31 12.23 10.36
N ALA A 616 -27.59 11.15 10.65
CA ALA A 616 -27.31 10.69 12.01
C ALA A 616 -26.61 11.76 12.86
N ILE A 617 -25.59 12.44 12.31
CA ILE A 617 -24.91 13.54 12.99
C ILE A 617 -25.85 14.74 13.17
N GLY A 618 -26.71 15.03 12.18
CA GLY A 618 -27.72 16.08 12.21
C GLY A 618 -28.73 15.88 13.33
N CYS A 619 -29.26 14.66 13.45
CA CYS A 619 -30.17 14.27 14.53
C CYS A 619 -29.54 14.48 15.92
N LEU A 620 -28.32 13.95 16.15
CA LEU A 620 -27.63 14.12 17.42
C LEU A 620 -27.34 15.58 17.73
N ARG A 621 -27.01 16.38 16.72
CA ARG A 621 -26.79 17.83 16.88
C ARG A 621 -28.06 18.56 17.24
N MET A 622 -29.19 18.31 16.55
CA MET A 622 -30.49 18.93 16.84
C MET A 622 -30.96 18.59 18.25
N LEU A 623 -30.82 17.32 18.67
CA LEU A 623 -31.12 16.90 20.04
C LEU A 623 -30.28 17.67 21.05
N GLY A 624 -28.97 17.79 20.82
CA GLY A 624 -28.07 18.55 21.69
C GLY A 624 -28.42 20.05 21.78
N GLU A 625 -28.78 20.69 20.66
CA GLU A 625 -29.19 22.09 20.61
C GLU A 625 -30.48 22.29 21.37
N ARG A 626 -31.52 21.46 21.17
CA ARG A 626 -32.77 21.51 21.88
C ARG A 626 -32.66 21.31 23.39
N VAL A 627 -31.87 20.32 23.81
CA VAL A 627 -31.60 20.06 25.24
C VAL A 627 -30.93 21.25 25.91
N LEU A 628 -30.00 21.92 25.21
CA LEU A 628 -29.36 23.15 25.73
C LEU A 628 -30.31 24.35 25.78
N GLU A 629 -31.25 24.50 24.83
CA GLU A 629 -32.29 25.55 24.82
C GLU A 629 -33.17 25.44 26.06
N VAL A 630 -33.64 24.22 26.36
CA VAL A 630 -34.54 23.98 27.52
C VAL A 630 -33.81 23.78 28.86
N ASN A 631 -32.50 24.05 28.88
CA ASN A 631 -31.63 23.92 30.05
C ASN A 631 -31.65 22.52 30.72
N ARG A 632 -31.76 21.45 29.91
CA ARG A 632 -31.67 20.07 30.35
C ARG A 632 -30.32 19.50 30.05
N GLU A 633 -30.07 18.29 30.51
CA GLU A 633 -28.83 17.53 30.24
C GLU A 633 -29.19 16.17 29.65
N ILE A 634 -28.34 15.70 28.75
CA ILE A 634 -28.36 14.31 28.26
C ILE A 634 -26.95 13.70 28.28
N PHE A 635 -26.95 12.39 28.42
CA PHE A 635 -25.78 11.57 28.45
C PHE A 635 -25.78 10.63 27.24
N VAL A 636 -24.74 10.67 26.45
CA VAL A 636 -24.66 9.92 25.20
C VAL A 636 -23.46 8.97 25.25
N SER A 637 -23.68 7.68 25.08
CA SER A 637 -22.59 6.70 24.92
C SER A 637 -22.43 6.29 23.47
N PHE A 638 -21.24 6.43 22.93
CA PHE A 638 -20.86 5.89 21.61
C PHE A 638 -20.30 4.50 21.81
N VAL A 639 -21.09 3.48 21.47
CA VAL A 639 -20.75 2.07 21.61
C VAL A 639 -19.96 1.61 20.39
N ASP A 640 -18.79 0.97 20.61
CA ASP A 640 -17.96 0.30 19.58
C ASP A 640 -18.02 -1.21 19.83
N TRP A 641 -18.54 -1.96 18.86
CA TRP A 641 -18.57 -3.43 18.97
C TRP A 641 -17.23 -4.05 18.57
N GLU A 642 -16.76 -5.07 19.30
CA GLU A 642 -15.56 -5.80 18.93
C GLU A 642 -15.79 -6.64 17.69
N LYS A 643 -15.20 -6.28 16.55
CA LYS A 643 -15.25 -7.05 15.31
C LYS A 643 -16.69 -7.44 14.92
N ALA A 644 -17.59 -6.47 14.94
CA ALA A 644 -19.02 -6.63 14.80
C ALA A 644 -19.45 -7.62 13.70
N PHE A 645 -19.01 -7.42 12.46
CA PHE A 645 -19.33 -8.29 11.32
C PHE A 645 -18.79 -9.73 11.47
N ASP A 646 -17.66 -9.92 12.18
CA ASP A 646 -17.00 -11.22 12.32
C ASP A 646 -17.61 -12.08 13.44
N ARG A 647 -18.48 -11.49 14.29
CA ARG A 647 -19.07 -12.16 15.47
C ARG A 647 -20.53 -12.57 15.32
N VAL A 648 -21.21 -12.23 14.22
CA VAL A 648 -22.62 -12.60 13.99
C VAL A 648 -22.81 -14.12 14.08
N ASP A 649 -23.66 -14.61 14.98
CA ASP A 649 -24.03 -16.02 15.09
C ASP A 649 -25.08 -16.39 14.03
N TRP A 650 -24.77 -17.39 13.22
CA TRP A 650 -25.64 -17.74 12.09
C TRP A 650 -27.01 -18.35 12.53
N ARG A 651 -27.06 -19.05 13.66
CA ARG A 651 -28.30 -19.65 14.19
C ARG A 651 -29.28 -18.55 14.64
N ILE A 652 -28.74 -17.55 15.33
CA ILE A 652 -29.52 -16.39 15.76
C ILE A 652 -29.97 -15.62 14.54
N LEU A 653 -29.08 -15.40 13.57
CA LEU A 653 -29.42 -14.73 12.31
C LEU A 653 -30.56 -15.46 11.55
N MET A 654 -30.50 -16.79 11.43
CA MET A 654 -31.55 -17.58 10.79
C MET A 654 -32.92 -17.47 11.52
N ARG A 655 -32.90 -17.45 12.86
CA ARG A 655 -34.07 -17.21 13.68
C ARG A 655 -34.66 -15.83 13.39
N ILE A 656 -33.85 -14.80 13.39
CA ILE A 656 -34.27 -13.41 13.10
C ILE A 656 -34.89 -13.34 11.70
N LEU A 657 -34.29 -13.94 10.68
CA LEU A 657 -34.81 -13.96 9.32
C LEU A 657 -36.19 -14.68 9.23
N ARG A 658 -36.40 -15.72 10.02
CA ARG A 658 -37.68 -16.38 10.12
C ARG A 658 -38.72 -15.47 10.78
N ASP A 659 -38.38 -14.86 11.91
CA ASP A 659 -39.28 -13.99 12.67
C ASP A 659 -39.73 -12.76 11.84
N VAL A 660 -38.87 -12.28 10.93
CA VAL A 660 -39.14 -11.19 9.98
C VAL A 660 -39.98 -11.66 8.77
N GLY A 661 -40.23 -12.98 8.64
CA GLY A 661 -41.04 -13.54 7.56
C GLY A 661 -40.32 -13.69 6.22
N VAL A 662 -39.00 -13.90 6.22
CA VAL A 662 -38.23 -14.20 4.98
C VAL A 662 -38.62 -15.60 4.50
N ASP A 663 -38.88 -15.73 3.18
CA ASP A 663 -39.28 -16.98 2.56
C ASP A 663 -38.30 -18.12 2.81
N TRP A 664 -38.83 -19.37 2.89
CA TRP A 664 -38.05 -20.53 3.30
C TRP A 664 -36.86 -20.81 2.37
N ARG A 665 -37.05 -20.78 1.02
CA ARG A 665 -35.95 -21.01 0.07
C ARG A 665 -34.87 -19.94 0.15
N ASP A 666 -35.22 -18.67 0.37
CA ASP A 666 -34.27 -17.58 0.55
C ASP A 666 -33.48 -17.77 1.84
N ARG A 667 -34.11 -18.17 2.97
CA ARG A 667 -33.44 -18.50 4.23
C ARG A 667 -32.50 -19.69 4.09
N ARG A 668 -32.94 -20.76 3.39
CA ARG A 668 -32.11 -21.93 3.11
C ARG A 668 -30.89 -21.54 2.31
N LEU A 669 -31.05 -20.77 1.27
CA LEU A 669 -29.94 -20.36 0.40
C LEU A 669 -28.92 -19.52 1.16
N ILE A 670 -29.36 -18.59 2.04
CA ILE A 670 -28.50 -17.81 2.95
C ILE A 670 -27.75 -18.75 3.93
N SER A 671 -28.44 -19.72 4.50
CA SER A 671 -27.84 -20.70 5.41
C SER A 671 -26.72 -21.50 4.74
N GLU A 672 -26.99 -22.03 3.53
CA GLU A 672 -26.00 -22.83 2.79
C GLU A 672 -24.79 -22.00 2.34
N ILE A 673 -24.95 -20.69 2.01
CA ILE A 673 -23.83 -19.79 1.74
C ILE A 673 -22.87 -19.72 2.95
N TYR A 674 -23.39 -19.67 4.16
CA TYR A 674 -22.58 -19.58 5.38
C TYR A 674 -22.05 -20.95 5.80
N ARG A 675 -22.88 -21.99 5.81
CA ARG A 675 -22.48 -23.36 6.19
C ARG A 675 -21.35 -23.91 5.34
N GLY A 676 -21.44 -23.76 4.03
CA GLY A 676 -20.44 -24.22 3.06
C GLY A 676 -19.24 -23.31 2.86
N GLN A 677 -19.17 -22.20 3.60
CA GLN A 677 -18.14 -21.19 3.38
C GLN A 677 -16.75 -21.68 3.80
N LYS A 678 -15.81 -21.59 2.87
CA LYS A 678 -14.37 -21.76 3.11
C LYS A 678 -13.64 -20.46 2.79
N VAL A 679 -12.61 -20.14 3.56
CA VAL A 679 -11.80 -18.96 3.35
C VAL A 679 -10.33 -19.32 3.17
N VAL A 680 -9.63 -18.50 2.36
CA VAL A 680 -8.17 -18.51 2.25
C VAL A 680 -7.67 -17.08 2.44
N VAL A 681 -6.53 -16.90 3.12
CA VAL A 681 -5.91 -15.59 3.29
C VAL A 681 -4.85 -15.39 2.22
N ARG A 682 -5.00 -14.32 1.41
CA ARG A 682 -4.03 -13.97 0.36
C ARG A 682 -2.97 -13.01 0.90
N LEU A 683 -1.74 -13.48 0.91
CA LEU A 683 -0.56 -12.76 1.38
C LEU A 683 0.38 -12.47 0.19
N GLY A 684 0.14 -11.36 -0.49
CA GLY A 684 0.81 -11.07 -1.76
C GLY A 684 0.32 -12.00 -2.89
N ASP A 685 1.22 -12.82 -3.42
CA ASP A 685 0.91 -13.80 -4.47
C ASP A 685 0.63 -15.22 -3.93
N GLU A 686 0.70 -15.41 -2.61
CA GLU A 686 0.49 -16.70 -1.93
C GLU A 686 -0.82 -16.72 -1.14
N GLU A 687 -1.35 -17.91 -0.93
CA GLU A 687 -2.58 -18.14 -0.17
C GLU A 687 -2.31 -19.17 0.94
N THR A 688 -3.03 -19.05 2.06
CA THR A 688 -3.06 -20.07 3.09
C THR A 688 -3.82 -21.31 2.60
N GLU A 689 -3.76 -22.36 3.37
CA GLU A 689 -4.71 -23.49 3.25
C GLU A 689 -6.15 -22.99 3.45
N GLU A 690 -7.12 -23.79 3.03
CA GLU A 690 -8.54 -23.54 3.26
C GLU A 690 -8.86 -23.63 4.75
N ILE A 691 -9.61 -22.64 5.23
CA ILE A 691 -10.02 -22.51 6.63
C ILE A 691 -11.55 -22.54 6.67
N GLY A 692 -12.12 -23.43 7.46
CA GLY A 692 -13.54 -23.43 7.80
C GLY A 692 -13.86 -22.31 8.79
N ILE A 693 -15.01 -21.67 8.63
CA ILE A 693 -15.49 -20.64 9.56
C ILE A 693 -16.88 -21.01 10.09
N GLY A 694 -17.19 -20.67 11.34
CA GLY A 694 -18.41 -21.05 12.06
C GLY A 694 -19.33 -19.88 12.42
N ARG A 695 -18.93 -18.61 12.16
CA ARG A 695 -19.72 -17.40 12.45
C ARG A 695 -19.27 -16.24 11.58
N GLY A 696 -19.98 -15.12 11.65
CA GLY A 696 -19.66 -13.86 10.99
C GLY A 696 -20.29 -13.72 9.61
N VAL A 697 -20.44 -12.46 9.17
CA VAL A 697 -20.93 -12.09 7.84
C VAL A 697 -19.80 -11.52 6.99
N ARG A 698 -19.81 -11.81 5.69
CA ARG A 698 -18.72 -11.51 4.75
C ARG A 698 -18.50 -10.01 4.55
N GLN A 699 -17.38 -9.46 4.99
CA GLN A 699 -17.01 -8.05 4.72
C GLN A 699 -16.73 -7.84 3.22
N GLY A 700 -17.73 -7.38 2.47
CA GLY A 700 -17.65 -7.17 1.00
C GLY A 700 -18.76 -7.87 0.20
N CYS A 701 -19.64 -8.61 0.85
CA CYS A 701 -20.91 -9.06 0.29
C CYS A 701 -21.93 -7.91 0.34
N CYS A 702 -22.83 -7.84 -0.65
CA CYS A 702 -23.88 -6.80 -0.70
C CYS A 702 -24.97 -7.02 0.36
N MET A 703 -25.20 -8.24 0.79
CA MET A 703 -26.22 -8.63 1.76
C MET A 703 -25.76 -8.42 3.23
N SER A 704 -24.46 -8.60 3.50
CA SER A 704 -23.92 -8.56 4.87
C SER A 704 -24.23 -7.30 5.66
N PRO A 705 -24.21 -6.08 5.09
CA PRO A 705 -24.56 -4.87 5.84
C PRO A 705 -26.01 -4.87 6.32
N THR A 706 -26.95 -5.31 5.47
CA THR A 706 -28.37 -5.38 5.80
C THR A 706 -28.63 -6.45 6.86
N LEU A 707 -28.03 -7.62 6.72
CA LEU A 707 -28.14 -8.71 7.72
C LEU A 707 -27.55 -8.30 9.07
N PHE A 708 -26.41 -7.58 9.06
CA PHE A 708 -25.84 -7.05 10.30
C PHE A 708 -26.75 -6.01 10.95
N ASN A 709 -27.33 -5.07 10.18
CA ASN A 709 -28.25 -4.09 10.72
C ASN A 709 -29.45 -4.77 11.41
N LEU A 710 -30.04 -5.76 10.75
CA LEU A 710 -31.17 -6.53 11.31
C LEU A 710 -30.77 -7.25 12.61
N TYR A 711 -29.58 -7.83 12.64
CA TYR A 711 -29.03 -8.49 13.83
C TYR A 711 -28.82 -7.51 15.00
N ALA A 712 -28.20 -6.36 14.70
CA ALA A 712 -27.97 -5.32 15.70
C ALA A 712 -29.28 -4.66 16.16
N GLU A 713 -30.26 -4.50 15.26
CA GLU A 713 -31.60 -4.00 15.59
C GLU A 713 -32.28 -4.87 16.64
N ARG A 714 -32.26 -6.20 16.45
CA ARG A 714 -32.84 -7.15 17.42
C ARG A 714 -32.22 -7.01 18.80
N ILE A 715 -30.87 -6.95 18.89
CA ILE A 715 -30.13 -6.80 20.15
C ILE A 715 -30.53 -5.48 20.85
N MET A 716 -30.56 -4.37 20.10
CA MET A 716 -30.83 -3.06 20.67
C MET A 716 -32.28 -2.93 21.13
N ASN A 717 -33.21 -3.48 20.37
CA ASN A 717 -34.62 -3.44 20.75
C ASN A 717 -34.88 -4.26 22.02
N GLU A 718 -34.34 -5.48 22.11
CA GLU A 718 -34.44 -6.35 23.29
C GLU A 718 -33.75 -5.72 24.51
N ALA A 719 -32.56 -5.17 24.37
CA ALA A 719 -31.83 -4.57 25.49
C ALA A 719 -32.49 -3.31 26.04
N LEU A 720 -33.09 -2.51 25.17
CA LEU A 720 -33.59 -1.19 25.51
C LEU A 720 -35.15 -1.11 25.63
N GLU A 721 -35.86 -2.23 25.56
CA GLU A 721 -37.31 -2.30 25.57
C GLU A 721 -37.91 -1.54 26.78
N GLU A 722 -37.42 -1.83 27.98
CA GLU A 722 -37.92 -1.26 29.24
C GLU A 722 -37.26 0.05 29.65
N THR A 723 -36.40 0.66 28.80
CA THR A 723 -35.74 1.93 29.13
C THR A 723 -36.53 3.15 28.64
N GLN A 724 -36.35 4.30 29.28
CA GLN A 724 -37.13 5.50 28.93
C GLN A 724 -36.53 6.32 27.82
N GLY A 725 -35.22 6.60 27.85
CA GLY A 725 -34.51 7.46 26.88
C GLY A 725 -34.99 8.94 26.98
N LEU A 726 -34.71 9.72 25.92
CA LEU A 726 -35.08 11.12 25.81
C LEU A 726 -36.44 11.27 25.14
N LYS A 727 -37.45 11.83 25.85
CA LYS A 727 -38.73 12.12 25.26
C LYS A 727 -38.72 13.43 24.46
N VAL A 728 -39.09 13.35 23.18
CA VAL A 728 -39.21 14.48 22.26
C VAL A 728 -40.53 14.35 21.46
N GLY A 729 -41.46 15.34 21.61
CA GLY A 729 -42.72 15.33 20.89
C GLY A 729 -43.65 14.14 21.19
N GLY A 730 -43.50 13.51 22.37
CA GLY A 730 -44.25 12.29 22.74
C GLY A 730 -43.49 10.99 22.44
N GLU A 731 -42.54 11.00 21.54
CA GLU A 731 -41.70 9.86 21.17
C GLU A 731 -40.47 9.70 22.08
N SER A 732 -40.05 8.46 22.32
CA SER A 732 -38.86 8.13 23.12
C SER A 732 -37.67 7.83 22.23
N ILE A 733 -36.68 8.71 22.23
CA ILE A 733 -35.45 8.54 21.49
C ILE A 733 -34.40 7.89 22.42
N LYS A 734 -34.11 6.64 22.20
CA LYS A 734 -33.15 5.85 22.98
C LYS A 734 -31.79 5.71 22.28
N THR A 735 -31.80 5.68 20.94
CA THR A 735 -30.61 5.41 20.14
C THR A 735 -30.54 6.26 18.86
N ILE A 736 -29.33 6.39 18.32
CA ILE A 736 -29.03 6.80 16.94
C ILE A 736 -27.98 5.83 16.43
N LYS A 737 -28.31 5.06 15.39
CA LYS A 737 -27.52 3.96 14.89
C LYS A 737 -26.96 4.26 13.48
N TYR A 738 -25.69 3.96 13.25
CA TYR A 738 -25.09 3.95 11.92
C TYR A 738 -24.28 2.67 11.75
N ALA A 739 -24.93 1.58 11.36
CA ALA A 739 -24.36 0.24 11.31
C ALA A 739 -23.80 -0.21 12.68
N ASP A 740 -22.49 -0.48 12.77
CA ASP A 740 -21.79 -0.85 14.00
C ASP A 740 -21.50 0.35 14.95
N ASP A 741 -21.55 1.58 14.45
CA ASP A 741 -21.42 2.79 15.28
C ASP A 741 -22.81 3.14 15.87
N GLN A 742 -22.99 3.00 17.19
CA GLN A 742 -24.25 3.22 17.87
C GLN A 742 -24.11 4.25 19.00
N ALA A 743 -25.03 5.20 19.07
CA ALA A 743 -25.12 6.17 20.13
C ALA A 743 -26.35 5.88 20.99
N ILE A 744 -26.17 5.58 22.28
CA ILE A 744 -27.23 5.38 23.28
C ILE A 744 -27.44 6.69 24.00
N ILE A 745 -28.69 7.13 24.19
CA ILE A 745 -29.07 8.41 24.75
C ILE A 745 -29.91 8.21 26.01
N ALA A 746 -29.47 8.83 27.10
CA ALA A 746 -30.14 8.78 28.39
C ALA A 746 -30.24 10.18 28.99
N THR A 747 -31.20 10.36 29.92
CA THR A 747 -31.47 11.63 30.65
C THR A 747 -30.67 11.75 31.94
N THR A 748 -30.23 10.62 32.51
CA THR A 748 -29.40 10.56 33.73
C THR A 748 -28.21 9.63 33.57
N PRO A 749 -27.11 9.80 34.36
CA PRO A 749 -25.98 8.89 34.33
C PRO A 749 -26.33 7.45 34.68
N GLY A 750 -27.19 7.27 35.71
CA GLY A 750 -27.63 5.94 36.16
C GLY A 750 -28.50 5.22 35.12
N GLU A 751 -29.34 5.94 34.39
CA GLU A 751 -30.09 5.41 33.25
C GLU A 751 -29.13 4.93 32.13
N LEU A 752 -28.11 5.74 31.79
CA LEU A 752 -27.14 5.36 30.79
C LEU A 752 -26.33 4.12 31.20
N GLU A 753 -25.95 4.02 32.47
CA GLU A 753 -25.25 2.86 33.04
C GLU A 753 -26.11 1.60 32.93
N ASN A 754 -27.36 1.65 33.36
CA ASN A 754 -28.32 0.54 33.22
C ASN A 754 -28.51 0.12 31.74
N MET A 755 -28.69 1.11 30.84
CA MET A 755 -28.80 0.82 29.38
C MET A 755 -27.57 0.12 28.84
N LEU A 756 -26.36 0.57 29.23
CA LEU A 756 -25.10 -0.05 28.79
C LEU A 756 -24.89 -1.47 29.35
N GLU A 757 -25.27 -1.72 30.62
CA GLU A 757 -25.22 -3.04 31.21
C GLU A 757 -26.16 -4.01 30.51
N ARG A 758 -27.41 -3.58 30.23
CA ARG A 758 -28.39 -4.37 29.47
C ARG A 758 -27.89 -4.68 28.06
N VAL A 759 -27.36 -3.66 27.33
CA VAL A 759 -26.80 -3.84 25.98
C VAL A 759 -25.58 -4.77 26.01
N SER A 760 -24.74 -4.69 27.03
CA SER A 760 -23.61 -5.63 27.19
C SER A 760 -24.09 -7.06 27.40
N ARG A 761 -25.06 -7.26 28.30
CA ARG A 761 -25.61 -8.59 28.63
C ARG A 761 -26.30 -9.22 27.42
N VAL A 762 -27.30 -8.52 26.84
CA VAL A 762 -28.02 -9.03 25.64
C VAL A 762 -27.06 -9.20 24.46
N GLY A 763 -26.06 -8.31 24.32
CA GLY A 763 -25.02 -8.44 23.31
C GLY A 763 -24.23 -9.74 23.48
N GLU A 764 -23.77 -10.04 24.69
CA GLU A 764 -23.01 -11.26 24.98
C GLU A 764 -23.83 -12.54 24.77
N GLU A 765 -25.10 -12.54 25.17
CA GLU A 765 -26.06 -13.63 24.91
C GLU A 765 -26.25 -13.89 23.40
N ASN A 766 -26.11 -12.84 22.59
CA ASN A 766 -26.16 -12.88 21.14
C ASN A 766 -24.76 -12.89 20.48
N GLY A 767 -23.68 -13.28 21.18
CA GLY A 767 -22.31 -13.44 20.65
C GLY A 767 -21.56 -12.14 20.35
N MET A 768 -22.14 -10.98 20.66
CA MET A 768 -21.53 -9.66 20.45
C MET A 768 -20.87 -9.17 21.74
N ARG A 769 -19.76 -8.41 21.63
CA ARG A 769 -19.06 -7.83 22.78
C ARG A 769 -18.79 -6.36 22.57
N ILE A 770 -18.98 -5.56 23.60
CA ILE A 770 -18.65 -4.14 23.59
C ILE A 770 -17.15 -3.96 23.78
N ASN A 771 -16.54 -3.09 22.94
CA ASN A 771 -15.16 -2.68 23.09
C ASN A 771 -15.07 -1.52 24.08
N VAL A 772 -14.81 -1.82 25.33
CA VAL A 772 -14.76 -0.86 26.44
C VAL A 772 -13.72 0.24 26.21
N ASP A 773 -12.53 -0.08 25.66
CA ASP A 773 -11.48 0.91 25.40
C ASP A 773 -11.87 1.97 24.37
N LYS A 774 -12.71 1.62 23.41
CA LYS A 774 -13.15 2.51 22.33
C LYS A 774 -14.50 3.15 22.60
N THR A 775 -15.35 2.55 23.40
CA THR A 775 -16.63 3.11 23.81
C THR A 775 -16.40 4.42 24.58
N LYS A 776 -17.15 5.47 24.24
CA LYS A 776 -16.95 6.81 24.80
C LYS A 776 -18.27 7.40 25.25
N VAL A 777 -18.23 8.07 26.40
CA VAL A 777 -19.40 8.78 26.94
C VAL A 777 -19.22 10.29 26.81
N MET A 778 -20.30 10.98 26.45
CA MET A 778 -20.36 12.43 26.30
C MET A 778 -21.59 12.96 27.05
N LYS A 779 -21.39 14.01 27.89
CA LYS A 779 -22.44 14.80 28.47
C LYS A 779 -22.73 16.04 27.59
N ILE A 780 -23.97 16.29 27.29
CA ILE A 780 -24.46 17.54 26.67
C ILE A 780 -25.33 18.27 27.71
N GLY A 781 -24.88 19.45 28.15
CA GLY A 781 -25.54 20.28 29.18
C GLY A 781 -24.74 21.56 29.44
N LYS A 782 -25.35 22.51 30.16
CA LYS A 782 -24.71 23.81 30.48
C LYS A 782 -23.69 23.68 31.61
N GLU A 783 -23.91 22.78 32.56
CA GLU A 783 -23.00 22.59 33.70
C GLU A 783 -21.87 21.62 33.42
N LYS A 784 -20.71 21.92 33.98
CA LYS A 784 -19.48 21.12 33.87
C LYS A 784 -19.39 20.17 35.07
N THR A 785 -19.97 19.00 34.98
CA THR A 785 -19.77 17.93 35.97
C THR A 785 -18.81 16.86 35.43
N ARG A 786 -17.97 16.32 36.31
CA ARG A 786 -17.20 15.08 35.99
C ARG A 786 -18.20 13.92 36.09
N ILE A 787 -18.26 13.12 35.05
CA ILE A 787 -19.04 11.90 35.03
C ILE A 787 -18.08 10.75 35.35
N ASN A 788 -18.35 10.04 36.44
CA ASN A 788 -17.74 8.72 36.68
C ASN A 788 -18.81 7.69 36.32
N ILE A 789 -18.68 6.99 35.25
CA ILE A 789 -19.49 5.85 34.90
C ILE A 789 -18.64 4.61 35.18
N GLY A 790 -19.06 3.83 36.14
CA GLY A 790 -18.41 2.62 36.56
C GLY A 790 -18.77 1.45 35.63
N VAL A 791 -18.10 1.34 34.49
CA VAL A 791 -18.00 0.05 33.81
C VAL A 791 -16.77 -0.60 34.39
N SER A 792 -16.98 -1.69 35.15
CA SER A 792 -15.91 -2.40 35.85
C SER A 792 -14.90 -2.97 34.88
N SER A 793 -13.87 -2.22 34.52
CA SER A 793 -12.62 -2.73 33.98
C SER A 793 -11.44 -1.84 34.31
N SER A 794 -10.37 -2.47 34.77
CA SER A 794 -9.17 -1.91 35.39
C SER A 794 -8.19 -1.23 34.42
N ASN A 795 -8.55 -0.52 33.35
CA ASN A 795 -7.61 0.09 32.41
C ASN A 795 -7.88 1.54 31.97
N ARG A 796 -6.82 2.27 31.87
CA ARG A 796 -6.52 3.70 31.70
C ARG A 796 -7.19 4.40 30.51
N ILE A 797 -7.82 5.54 30.74
CA ILE A 797 -8.60 6.37 29.82
C ILE A 797 -7.72 7.37 29.04
N ASN A 798 -7.93 7.48 27.73
CA ASN A 798 -7.40 8.55 26.88
C ASN A 798 -8.42 9.68 26.72
N ILE A 799 -8.04 10.91 27.12
CA ILE A 799 -8.91 12.08 27.05
C ILE A 799 -8.67 12.87 25.76
N GLY A 800 -9.69 12.98 24.90
CA GLY A 800 -9.69 13.89 23.76
C GLY A 800 -10.73 15.00 23.98
N VAL A 801 -10.32 16.28 24.00
CA VAL A 801 -11.20 17.43 24.18
C VAL A 801 -11.43 18.15 22.86
N ARG A 802 -12.66 18.23 22.38
CA ARG A 802 -13.11 19.15 21.31
C ARG A 802 -14.08 20.16 21.92
N SER A 803 -13.84 21.44 21.70
CA SER A 803 -14.73 22.48 22.20
C SER A 803 -14.94 23.61 21.20
N SER A 804 -16.20 24.06 21.03
CA SER A 804 -16.62 25.08 20.07
C SER A 804 -16.98 26.46 20.66
N ASN A 805 -17.01 26.66 21.97
CA ASN A 805 -17.37 27.95 22.59
C ASN A 805 -16.41 28.42 23.69
N ARG A 806 -16.50 29.72 24.12
CA ARG A 806 -15.57 30.38 25.05
C ARG A 806 -15.28 29.56 26.31
N ILE A 807 -14.03 29.16 26.53
CA ILE A 807 -13.59 28.44 27.73
C ILE A 807 -12.19 28.89 28.16
N ASN A 808 -11.98 29.07 29.49
CA ASN A 808 -10.66 29.15 30.11
C ASN A 808 -10.18 27.77 30.46
N ILE A 809 -9.07 27.34 29.87
CA ILE A 809 -8.49 26.02 30.15
C ILE A 809 -7.23 26.21 30.98
N GLY A 810 -7.24 25.69 32.22
CA GLY A 810 -6.04 25.55 33.03
C GLY A 810 -5.68 24.06 33.18
N MET A 811 -4.52 23.64 32.72
CA MET A 811 -4.06 22.28 32.88
C MET A 811 -2.75 22.17 33.64
N ARG A 812 -2.70 21.24 34.60
CA ARG A 812 -1.47 20.79 35.25
C ARG A 812 -1.25 19.33 34.92
N SER A 813 -0.08 18.98 34.42
CA SER A 813 0.25 17.56 34.09
C SER A 813 1.61 17.16 34.67
N SER A 814 1.63 16.04 35.39
CA SER A 814 2.82 15.49 36.06
C SER A 814 3.42 14.24 35.41
N ASN A 815 2.81 13.60 34.38
CA ASN A 815 3.30 12.34 33.81
C ASN A 815 3.42 12.29 32.27
N ARG A 816 4.29 11.42 31.75
CA ARG A 816 4.73 11.26 30.35
C ARG A 816 3.59 10.92 29.39
N ARG A 817 3.18 11.82 28.44
CA ARG A 817 2.29 11.49 27.29
C ARG A 817 2.32 12.55 26.19
N ASN A 818 1.92 12.19 24.96
CA ASN A 818 1.74 13.10 23.83
C ASN A 818 0.41 13.84 23.93
N ILE A 819 0.42 15.17 23.80
CA ILE A 819 -0.78 16.00 23.85
C ILE A 819 -0.99 16.65 22.49
N VAL A 820 -2.16 16.42 21.87
CA VAL A 820 -2.57 17.07 20.61
C VAL A 820 -3.88 17.84 20.85
N MET A 821 -3.88 19.14 20.54
CA MET A 821 -5.07 19.99 20.73
C MET A 821 -5.40 20.78 19.47
N ARG A 822 -6.69 20.90 19.14
CA ARG A 822 -7.22 21.72 18.03
C ARG A 822 -8.27 22.69 18.54
N PHE A 823 -8.16 23.96 18.20
CA PHE A 823 -9.08 25.03 18.64
C PHE A 823 -9.59 25.85 17.46
N SER A 824 -10.90 26.23 17.49
CA SER A 824 -11.56 26.95 16.40
C SER A 824 -12.09 28.35 16.72
N SER A 825 -11.99 28.89 17.94
CA SER A 825 -12.50 30.23 18.29
C SER A 825 -11.72 30.97 19.40
N ARG A 826 -12.09 32.26 19.74
CA ARG A 826 -11.38 33.20 20.64
C ARG A 826 -11.19 32.67 22.07
N ARG A 827 -9.94 32.64 22.63
CA ARG A 827 -9.70 32.17 24.01
C ARG A 827 -8.38 32.60 24.64
N ASN A 828 -8.38 32.62 25.98
CA ASN A 828 -7.18 32.74 26.82
C ASN A 828 -6.78 31.33 27.27
N ILE A 829 -5.54 30.91 26.99
CA ILE A 829 -5.03 29.58 27.34
C ILE A 829 -3.78 29.75 28.20
N GLY A 830 -3.83 29.26 29.45
CA GLY A 830 -2.68 29.18 30.36
C GLY A 830 -2.28 27.72 30.58
N MET A 831 -1.03 27.37 30.36
CA MET A 831 -0.54 26.01 30.54
C MET A 831 0.79 25.98 31.29
N ARG A 832 0.92 25.04 32.25
CA ARG A 832 2.16 24.77 32.97
C ARG A 832 2.57 23.31 32.83
N PHE A 833 3.82 23.05 32.46
CA PHE A 833 4.37 21.71 32.25
C PHE A 833 5.59 21.48 33.14
N SER A 834 5.67 20.29 33.78
CA SER A 834 6.79 19.97 34.69
C SER A 834 7.76 18.91 34.17
N ASN A 835 7.47 18.17 33.07
CA ASN A 835 8.36 17.12 32.56
C ASN A 835 8.35 16.96 31.02
N ARG A 836 9.39 16.30 30.45
CA ARG A 836 9.71 16.14 29.02
C ARG A 836 8.55 15.68 28.14
N ARG A 837 8.19 16.43 27.04
CA ARG A 837 7.21 16.01 26.04
C ARG A 837 7.22 16.78 24.74
N ASN A 838 6.70 16.13 23.67
CA ASN A 838 6.39 16.78 22.41
C ASN A 838 4.96 17.32 22.47
N ILE A 839 4.78 18.62 22.19
CA ILE A 839 3.48 19.29 22.20
C ILE A 839 3.21 19.85 20.82
N GLY A 840 2.11 19.41 20.18
CA GLY A 840 1.64 19.95 18.91
C GLY A 840 0.34 20.72 19.10
N MET A 841 0.27 21.98 18.63
CA MET A 841 -0.91 22.81 18.70
C MET A 841 -1.25 23.46 17.37
N ARG A 842 -2.53 23.47 16.99
CA ARG A 842 -3.04 24.12 15.79
C ARG A 842 -4.18 25.09 16.16
N PHE A 843 -4.07 26.33 15.68
CA PHE A 843 -5.05 27.39 15.96
C PHE A 843 -5.57 28.00 14.65
N SER A 844 -6.86 28.32 14.59
CA SER A 844 -7.48 28.94 13.40
C SER A 844 -7.97 30.39 13.56
N ASN A 845 -8.05 30.94 14.78
CA ASN A 845 -8.50 32.33 15.02
C ASN A 845 -7.86 33.00 16.27
N ARG A 846 -8.08 34.30 16.50
CA ARG A 846 -7.46 35.20 17.52
C ARG A 846 -7.31 34.57 18.91
N ILE A 847 -6.07 34.46 19.44
CA ILE A 847 -5.79 33.81 20.74
C ILE A 847 -4.63 34.51 21.46
N ASN A 848 -4.78 34.70 22.79
CA ASN A 848 -3.68 35.07 23.69
C ASN A 848 -3.16 33.79 24.36
N ILE A 849 -1.85 33.49 24.26
CA ILE A 849 -1.25 32.26 24.77
C ILE A 849 -0.21 32.63 25.80
N GLY A 850 -0.35 32.10 27.03
CA GLY A 850 0.67 32.13 28.05
C GLY A 850 1.17 30.70 28.34
N MET A 851 2.48 30.45 28.19
CA MET A 851 3.07 29.13 28.47
C MET A 851 4.24 29.25 29.43
N GLY A 852 4.27 28.39 30.47
CA GLY A 852 5.36 28.30 31.41
C GLY A 852 5.98 26.89 31.42
N PHE A 853 7.30 26.81 31.34
CA PHE A 853 8.05 25.55 31.37
C PHE A 853 9.01 25.50 32.54
N ARG A 854 9.02 24.43 33.31
CA ARG A 854 10.01 24.12 34.36
C ARG A 854 10.73 22.84 33.99
N ASN A 855 11.97 22.88 33.57
CA ASN A 855 12.98 21.86 33.45
C ASN A 855 13.57 21.54 32.07
N ARG A 856 14.76 20.95 32.04
CA ARG A 856 15.77 20.89 30.98
C ARG A 856 15.37 20.08 29.74
N ARG A 857 15.72 20.58 28.54
CA ARG A 857 15.69 19.97 27.19
C ARG A 857 14.32 19.82 26.55
N HIS A 858 13.90 20.84 25.77
CA HIS A 858 12.72 20.72 24.89
C HIS A 858 12.98 21.38 23.54
N ILE A 859 12.51 20.71 22.46
CA ILE A 859 12.35 21.31 21.13
C ILE A 859 10.86 21.66 21.02
N LEU A 860 10.54 22.95 20.88
CA LEU A 860 9.17 23.44 20.74
C LEU A 860 8.93 23.82 19.28
N TYR A 861 7.96 23.17 18.63
CA TYR A 861 7.46 23.59 17.33
C TYR A 861 6.07 24.22 17.48
N VAL A 862 5.97 25.54 17.25
CA VAL A 862 4.69 26.26 17.20
C VAL A 862 4.40 26.59 15.74
N HIS A 863 3.37 25.94 15.17
CA HIS A 863 2.87 26.23 13.84
C HIS A 863 1.64 27.12 13.96
N ILE A 864 1.76 28.38 13.56
CA ILE A 864 0.66 29.32 13.54
C ILE A 864 0.29 29.60 12.07
N GLY A 865 -0.76 28.95 11.58
CA GLY A 865 -1.29 29.20 10.24
C GLY A 865 -2.40 30.26 10.31
N MET A 866 -2.30 31.32 9.51
CA MET A 866 -3.27 32.40 9.51
C MET A 866 -3.76 32.81 8.13
N ARG A 867 -5.07 32.97 8.02
CA ARG A 867 -5.73 33.79 7.01
C ARG A 867 -6.34 35.01 7.73
N SER A 868 -5.92 36.21 7.34
CA SER A 868 -6.44 37.55 7.68
C SER A 868 -5.77 38.38 8.81
N SER A 869 -5.88 39.70 8.65
CA SER A 869 -5.20 40.86 9.15
C SER A 869 -5.60 41.34 10.57
N THR A 870 -5.09 40.76 11.65
CA THR A 870 -5.33 41.34 12.98
C THR A 870 -4.18 41.09 13.97
N ARG A 871 -3.83 42.12 14.80
CA ARG A 871 -2.71 42.15 15.79
C ARG A 871 -2.86 41.13 16.92
N ARG A 872 -1.77 40.54 17.41
CA ARG A 872 -1.74 39.54 18.48
C ARG A 872 -0.50 39.59 19.34
N ASN A 873 -0.68 39.28 20.64
CA ASN A 873 0.41 39.17 21.60
C ASN A 873 0.63 37.71 21.99
N ILE A 874 1.89 37.25 21.91
CA ILE A 874 2.33 35.92 22.35
C ILE A 874 3.41 36.13 23.40
N GLY A 875 3.15 35.74 24.66
CA GLY A 875 4.09 35.78 25.75
C GLY A 875 4.64 34.40 26.10
N MET A 876 5.95 34.24 26.14
CA MET A 876 6.61 33.00 26.54
C MET A 876 7.63 33.26 27.64
N ARG A 877 7.55 32.52 28.76
CA ARG A 877 8.51 32.57 29.87
C ARG A 877 9.28 31.24 29.96
N PHE A 878 10.61 31.31 29.99
CA PHE A 878 11.53 30.21 30.17
C PHE A 878 12.42 30.40 31.40
N SER A 879 12.53 29.34 32.21
CA SER A 879 13.31 29.43 33.48
C SER A 879 14.64 28.68 33.46
N ASN A 880 15.12 28.09 32.32
CA ASN A 880 16.48 27.56 32.21
C ASN A 880 16.98 27.27 30.80
N ARG A 881 18.30 27.29 30.61
CA ARG A 881 19.11 27.28 29.38
C ARG A 881 18.90 26.12 28.43
N ARG A 882 18.74 26.33 27.11
CA ARG A 882 19.37 25.78 25.90
C ARG A 882 18.61 26.16 24.63
N ASN A 883 19.25 26.08 23.47
CA ASN A 883 18.88 26.51 22.12
C ASN A 883 17.38 26.53 21.80
N ILE A 884 16.88 27.72 21.48
CA ILE A 884 15.50 27.96 21.06
C ILE A 884 15.55 28.36 19.56
N GLY A 885 14.97 27.54 18.69
CA GLY A 885 14.79 27.89 17.27
C GLY A 885 13.37 28.38 17.04
N ILE A 886 13.21 29.63 16.61
CA ILE A 886 11.89 30.20 16.26
C ILE A 886 11.87 30.46 14.76
N ARG A 887 10.93 29.87 14.04
CA ARG A 887 10.64 30.21 12.63
C ARG A 887 9.46 31.18 12.57
N TYR A 888 9.70 32.36 12.01
CA TYR A 888 8.76 33.48 11.93
C TYR A 888 8.37 33.79 10.48
N TYR A 889 7.09 34.10 10.26
CA TYR A 889 6.60 34.67 9.01
C TYR A 889 6.12 36.12 9.28
N PRO A 890 6.47 37.11 8.45
CA PRO A 890 6.39 38.53 8.83
C PRO A 890 4.95 39.06 8.83
N LYS A 891 4.50 39.56 9.97
CA LYS A 891 3.44 40.57 10.20
C LYS A 891 3.02 40.69 11.71
N TYR A 892 3.90 40.38 12.68
CA TYR A 892 3.52 40.37 14.12
C TYR A 892 4.59 40.91 15.03
N VAL A 893 4.15 41.54 16.15
CA VAL A 893 5.04 41.98 17.23
C VAL A 893 5.19 40.81 18.22
N LEU A 894 6.44 40.39 18.45
CA LEU A 894 6.80 39.37 19.41
C LEU A 894 7.32 40.08 20.66
N LEU A 895 6.67 39.92 21.80
CA LEU A 895 7.18 40.32 23.12
C LEU A 895 7.82 39.09 23.77
N LEU A 896 9.17 39.14 23.87
CA LEU A 896 9.96 38.13 24.56
C LEU A 896 10.46 38.75 25.88
N ASP A 897 9.91 38.32 27.02
CA ASP A 897 10.49 38.61 28.35
C ASP A 897 11.60 37.60 28.62
N LEU A 898 12.84 38.03 28.42
CA LEU A 898 14.05 37.29 28.81
C LEU A 898 14.48 37.78 30.20
N ILE A 899 14.48 36.91 31.18
CA ILE A 899 15.11 37.19 32.46
C ILE A 899 16.64 37.23 32.24
N PRO A 900 17.33 38.33 32.63
CA PRO A 900 18.77 38.47 32.38
C PRO A 900 19.54 37.55 33.32
N ASN A 901 20.18 36.54 32.78
CA ASN A 901 21.49 36.06 33.19
C ASN A 901 21.98 34.91 32.27
N SER A 902 23.12 35.22 31.68
CA SER A 902 24.04 34.35 30.97
C SER A 902 23.96 34.29 29.42
N ASN A 903 25.06 34.76 28.85
CA ASN A 903 25.50 34.74 27.45
C ASN A 903 25.19 33.40 26.72
N ARG A 904 24.36 33.44 25.70
CA ARG A 904 24.44 32.57 24.51
C ARG A 904 23.55 33.02 23.38
N ASN A 905 24.01 32.86 22.14
CA ASN A 905 23.48 33.35 20.89
C ASN A 905 22.06 32.88 20.61
N ILE A 906 21.17 33.84 20.33
CA ILE A 906 19.84 33.62 19.74
C ILE A 906 19.97 33.87 18.23
N GLY A 907 19.95 32.84 17.44
CA GLY A 907 19.94 32.97 15.98
C GLY A 907 18.51 33.24 15.46
N MET A 908 18.26 34.45 14.98
CA MET A 908 17.06 34.75 14.20
C MET A 908 17.37 34.70 12.72
N ARG A 909 16.66 33.88 11.98
CA ARG A 909 16.65 33.97 10.51
C ARG A 909 15.29 34.48 10.04
N SER A 910 15.28 35.72 9.57
CA SER A 910 14.15 36.28 8.81
C SER A 910 14.37 36.02 7.32
N LYS A 911 13.40 35.46 6.62
CA LYS A 911 13.29 35.56 5.17
C LYS A 911 12.19 36.56 4.87
N CYS A 912 12.60 37.75 4.43
CA CYS A 912 11.71 38.69 3.74
C CYS A 912 11.44 38.18 2.32
N LYS A 913 10.20 38.01 1.99
CA LYS A 913 9.55 38.40 0.73
C LYS A 913 8.10 38.69 0.99
#